data_5b09c30066d125b42eac1de83c3d9e5e
#
_entry.id   5b09c30066d125b42eac1de83c3d9e5e
#
_cell.length_a   1.000
_cell.length_b   1.000
_cell.length_c   1.000
_cell.angle_alpha   90.00
_cell.angle_beta   90.00
_cell.angle_gamma   90.00
#
_symmetry.space_group_name_H-M   'P 1'
#
loop_
_entity.id
_entity.type
_entity.pdbx_description
1 polymer ?
#
loop_
_entity_poly.entity_id
_entity_poly.type
_entity_poly.pdbx_seq_one_letter_code
_entity_poly.pdbx_strand_id
1 'polypeptide(L)'
;MKELLKKLTLEEKLGQLTMIPPFFYIKDLKKEVFGALTDMKLNEKSIFQTGSVLGIQSHQEMIQVQEKYLARSRHQIPLIFMGDVIHGAHTIMPTPLAQASSFNPNLIYKGAEAAAKEALKSGLQVTFSPMSDLVRDPRWGRVVESYGEDPYLNYVLSKATVKGYKSQGLLSCVKHFAAYGLSEAGQDYNTVDLSRLNLFQYYLEGYRGAIDGGADMVMTSFNTFEYVPATTNKYLLRDVLRKKLKFKGVTISDYDSLLQTIYHRTSQDDCDAALKGIKAGLDLEMASSSYMRCLPDVVKKDEELLKLIDEAVLRVLQLKEKAGLFKDPYLIKHVSLDTSNSMKVAYNLAKESIVLLKNNSLPLKKKTKISLLGKYATEKHVLGPWSWHGDPKVTDELSKHLKAYYINDSECFDDYDLDKINQTDHIILAIGERYYESGEAHSKADINLSPHYLKLLEKLQQTNLPITVVLYTGRPQILTEALPLIDNLLVHFHLGSTTSKVVADTIYGINNPCGRLPMTFPRHQGQIPIYYNRLSTGRPYSETNPYTLKYLDVSNEPLFEFGYGLSYSKFNYSNLKLSTNVATLKSLPTVSVTVTNESDVSGKTSILLYIKDDFASVARPVKELKQFKKISLKPHESKVVEFKLTKNDLSFYNQDLKKIVEPGGFTIFIENLTTKFTLVK
;
A
#
# COMPACT_ATOMS: atom_id res chain seq x y z
N MET A 1 -5.05 -2.09 34.06
CA MET A 1 -5.63 -0.88 33.44
C MET A 1 -6.97 -0.42 34.02
N LYS A 2 -7.95 -1.28 34.32
CA LYS A 2 -9.23 -0.84 34.90
C LYS A 2 -9.11 -0.07 36.22
N GLU A 3 -8.22 -0.48 37.12
CA GLU A 3 -8.00 0.22 38.40
C GLU A 3 -7.28 1.57 38.22
N LEU A 4 -6.39 1.67 37.24
CA LEU A 4 -5.76 2.93 36.87
C LEU A 4 -6.79 3.92 36.30
N LEU A 5 -7.68 3.45 35.40
CA LEU A 5 -8.75 4.25 34.80
C LEU A 5 -9.64 4.93 35.88
N LYS A 6 -9.99 4.21 36.96
CA LYS A 6 -10.81 4.75 38.05
C LYS A 6 -10.14 5.89 38.83
N LYS A 7 -8.79 5.97 38.82
CA LYS A 7 -8.00 6.99 39.52
C LYS A 7 -7.84 8.28 38.71
N LEU A 8 -8.11 8.25 37.42
CA LEU A 8 -7.96 9.39 36.54
C LEU A 8 -9.09 10.40 36.69
N THR A 9 -8.76 11.68 36.73
CA THR A 9 -9.73 12.75 36.58
C THR A 9 -10.27 12.79 35.15
N LEU A 10 -11.34 13.53 34.90
CA LEU A 10 -11.91 13.68 33.56
C LEU A 10 -10.89 14.31 32.59
N GLU A 11 -10.16 15.36 33.04
CA GLU A 11 -9.14 16.02 32.25
C GLU A 11 -7.99 15.05 31.88
N GLU A 12 -7.54 14.24 32.83
CA GLU A 12 -6.53 13.22 32.57
C GLU A 12 -7.02 12.15 31.60
N LYS A 13 -8.28 11.73 31.70
CA LYS A 13 -8.93 10.81 30.75
C LYS A 13 -8.93 11.38 29.32
N LEU A 14 -9.40 12.62 29.17
CA LEU A 14 -9.46 13.28 27.87
C LEU A 14 -8.07 13.55 27.29
N GLY A 15 -7.09 13.89 28.14
CA GLY A 15 -5.70 14.01 27.73
C GLY A 15 -5.13 12.72 27.14
N GLN A 16 -5.46 11.54 27.71
CA GLN A 16 -5.04 10.26 27.14
C GLN A 16 -5.61 10.00 25.74
N LEU A 17 -6.65 10.70 25.32
CA LEU A 17 -7.31 10.61 24.01
C LEU A 17 -6.82 11.69 23.03
N THR A 18 -5.72 12.38 23.32
CA THR A 18 -5.17 13.48 22.51
C THR A 18 -3.72 13.19 22.13
N MET A 19 -3.41 13.34 20.83
CA MET A 19 -2.07 13.18 20.26
C MET A 19 -1.54 14.50 19.74
N ILE A 20 -0.31 14.87 20.13
CA ILE A 20 0.34 16.11 19.73
C ILE A 20 1.79 15.88 19.28
N PRO A 21 2.36 16.78 18.44
CA PRO A 21 3.77 16.73 18.05
C PRO A 21 4.75 16.94 19.22
N PRO A 22 5.99 16.44 19.12
CA PRO A 22 6.98 16.48 20.22
C PRO A 22 7.47 17.90 20.57
N PHE A 23 7.44 18.85 19.65
CA PHE A 23 7.90 20.22 19.90
C PHE A 23 7.05 20.99 20.93
N PHE A 24 5.84 20.52 21.27
CA PHE A 24 5.08 21.08 22.37
C PHE A 24 5.71 20.79 23.74
N TYR A 25 6.42 19.67 23.88
CA TYR A 25 7.10 19.32 25.13
C TYR A 25 8.47 19.99 25.27
N ILE A 26 9.19 20.17 24.16
CA ILE A 26 10.55 20.73 24.13
C ILE A 26 10.60 21.81 23.04
N LYS A 27 10.76 23.08 23.46
CA LYS A 27 10.69 24.26 22.57
C LYS A 27 11.78 24.32 21.50
N ASP A 28 12.92 23.68 21.72
CA ASP A 28 14.09 23.74 20.81
C ASP A 28 14.08 22.62 19.77
N LEU A 29 13.06 21.72 19.79
CA LEU A 29 12.92 20.73 18.76
C LEU A 29 12.48 21.38 17.45
N LYS A 30 13.01 20.87 16.32
CA LYS A 30 12.56 21.29 14.99
C LYS A 30 11.05 21.11 14.88
N LYS A 31 10.37 22.13 14.40
CA LYS A 31 8.94 22.09 14.10
C LYS A 31 8.71 21.31 12.78
N GLU A 32 9.05 20.03 12.78
CA GLU A 32 8.64 19.16 11.67
C GLU A 32 7.20 18.73 11.93
N VAL A 33 6.29 19.20 11.09
CA VAL A 33 4.86 18.86 11.15
C VAL A 33 4.53 18.17 9.83
N PHE A 34 4.00 16.98 9.94
CA PHE A 34 3.43 16.26 8.81
C PHE A 34 1.98 16.75 8.63
N GLY A 35 1.80 17.86 7.92
CA GLY A 35 0.50 18.47 7.66
C GLY A 35 0.46 19.98 7.95
N ALA A 36 -0.72 20.60 7.81
CA ALA A 36 -0.91 22.00 8.14
C ALA A 36 -0.76 22.25 9.64
N LEU A 37 -0.05 23.32 10.04
CA LEU A 37 0.04 23.75 11.43
C LEU A 37 -1.35 24.18 11.92
N THR A 38 -1.98 23.36 12.73
CA THR A 38 -3.25 23.69 13.38
C THR A 38 -2.96 24.36 14.73
N ASP A 39 -3.64 25.45 15.04
CA ASP A 39 -3.65 26.04 16.38
C ASP A 39 -4.40 25.10 17.33
N MET A 40 -3.67 24.28 18.07
CA MET A 40 -4.22 23.31 19.00
C MET A 40 -4.75 23.92 20.30
N LYS A 41 -4.60 25.27 20.50
CA LYS A 41 -5.08 25.99 21.69
C LYS A 41 -4.71 25.33 23.02
N LEU A 42 -3.48 24.78 23.11
CA LEU A 42 -2.96 24.11 24.29
C LEU A 42 -2.24 25.08 25.22
N ASN A 43 -2.37 24.88 26.51
CA ASN A 43 -1.56 25.52 27.53
C ASN A 43 -0.60 24.51 28.15
N GLU A 44 0.32 24.97 29.00
CA GLU A 44 1.36 24.11 29.60
C GLU A 44 0.74 22.94 30.39
N LYS A 45 -0.34 23.16 31.16
CA LYS A 45 -1.05 22.09 31.89
C LYS A 45 -1.60 21.04 30.96
N SER A 46 -2.31 21.44 29.90
CA SER A 46 -2.93 20.52 28.96
C SER A 46 -1.90 19.70 28.15
N ILE A 47 -0.75 20.29 27.76
CA ILE A 47 0.34 19.58 27.11
C ILE A 47 0.80 18.37 27.94
N PHE A 48 1.01 18.54 29.26
CA PHE A 48 1.46 17.47 30.14
C PHE A 48 0.35 16.51 30.61
N GLN A 49 -0.85 16.62 30.06
CA GLN A 49 -1.95 15.66 30.24
C GLN A 49 -2.17 14.77 29.01
N THR A 50 -1.65 15.17 27.83
CA THR A 50 -1.81 14.39 26.60
C THR A 50 -1.21 13.00 26.69
N GLY A 51 -1.72 12.05 25.90
CA GLY A 51 -1.34 10.64 26.04
C GLY A 51 -0.39 10.11 24.97
N SER A 52 -0.25 10.83 23.84
CA SER A 52 0.45 10.31 22.67
C SER A 52 1.24 11.38 21.94
N VAL A 53 2.27 10.96 21.22
CA VAL A 53 3.17 11.86 20.45
C VAL A 53 3.18 11.43 18.99
N LEU A 54 2.99 12.40 18.09
CA LEU A 54 3.08 12.23 16.65
C LEU A 54 4.50 12.54 16.16
N GLY A 55 5.18 11.51 15.67
CA GLY A 55 6.53 11.63 15.15
C GLY A 55 7.60 11.69 16.25
N ILE A 56 8.81 11.32 15.87
CA ILE A 56 10.03 11.45 16.68
C ILE A 56 11.23 11.24 15.74
N GLN A 57 12.31 12.01 15.93
CA GLN A 57 13.48 11.93 15.06
C GLN A 57 14.51 10.90 15.54
N SER A 58 14.61 10.67 16.82
CA SER A 58 15.58 9.75 17.39
C SER A 58 15.14 9.19 18.74
N HIS A 59 15.76 8.08 19.14
CA HIS A 59 15.55 7.48 20.44
C HIS A 59 15.92 8.45 21.58
N GLN A 60 16.97 9.27 21.40
CA GLN A 60 17.38 10.25 22.41
C GLN A 60 16.33 11.35 22.59
N GLU A 61 15.75 11.83 21.51
CA GLU A 61 14.64 12.79 21.56
C GLU A 61 13.43 12.20 22.27
N MET A 62 13.09 10.94 21.97
CA MET A 62 12.03 10.22 22.67
C MET A 62 12.25 10.17 24.17
N ILE A 63 13.47 9.83 24.61
CA ILE A 63 13.83 9.81 26.04
C ILE A 63 13.61 11.18 26.67
N GLN A 64 14.13 12.25 26.07
CA GLN A 64 14.00 13.61 26.59
C GLN A 64 12.54 14.05 26.75
N VAL A 65 11.69 13.76 25.74
CA VAL A 65 10.24 14.06 25.81
C VAL A 65 9.59 13.24 26.92
N GLN A 66 9.89 11.95 26.98
CA GLN A 66 9.30 11.03 27.96
C GLN A 66 9.68 11.39 29.42
N GLU A 67 10.96 11.70 29.69
CA GLU A 67 11.44 12.12 31.00
C GLU A 67 10.75 13.41 31.48
N LYS A 68 10.71 14.42 30.59
CA LYS A 68 10.07 15.70 30.91
C LYS A 68 8.57 15.55 31.16
N TYR A 69 7.91 14.66 30.42
CA TYR A 69 6.50 14.35 30.62
C TYR A 69 6.28 13.60 31.94
N LEU A 70 7.01 12.51 32.18
CA LEU A 70 6.84 11.69 33.38
C LEU A 70 7.12 12.47 34.67
N ALA A 71 8.10 13.38 34.68
CA ALA A 71 8.38 14.25 35.81
C ALA A 71 7.16 15.09 36.28
N ARG A 72 6.16 15.28 35.39
CA ARG A 72 4.95 16.06 35.67
C ARG A 72 3.67 15.20 35.68
N SER A 73 3.78 13.91 35.36
CA SER A 73 2.65 12.98 35.33
C SER A 73 2.31 12.44 36.71
N ARG A 74 1.11 12.74 37.21
CA ARG A 74 0.62 12.29 38.55
C ARG A 74 0.60 10.76 38.70
N HIS A 75 0.27 10.05 37.61
CA HIS A 75 0.12 8.60 37.62
C HIS A 75 1.24 7.86 36.90
N GLN A 76 2.28 8.55 36.49
CA GLN A 76 3.44 7.97 35.76
C GLN A 76 2.99 7.14 34.54
N ILE A 77 1.93 7.60 33.84
CA ILE A 77 1.45 6.96 32.59
C ILE A 77 2.37 7.43 31.46
N PRO A 78 3.12 6.54 30.81
CA PRO A 78 4.04 6.95 29.74
C PRO A 78 3.31 7.48 28.50
N LEU A 79 3.95 8.37 27.76
CA LEU A 79 3.56 8.68 26.39
C LEU A 79 3.78 7.48 25.48
N ILE A 80 2.99 7.37 24.42
CA ILE A 80 3.22 6.43 23.32
C ILE A 80 3.55 7.20 22.06
N PHE A 81 4.66 6.85 21.39
CA PHE A 81 5.19 7.53 20.22
C PHE A 81 4.79 6.77 18.94
N MET A 82 4.22 7.48 17.99
CA MET A 82 3.68 6.93 16.75
C MET A 82 4.19 7.70 15.53
N GLY A 83 4.31 7.03 14.38
CA GLY A 83 4.76 7.69 13.15
C GLY A 83 4.59 6.85 11.89
N ASP A 84 4.91 7.41 10.74
CA ASP A 84 4.61 6.88 9.41
C ASP A 84 5.77 6.05 8.83
N VAL A 85 6.10 4.92 9.45
CA VAL A 85 7.05 3.96 8.87
C VAL A 85 6.30 3.09 7.85
N ILE A 86 6.04 3.66 6.67
CA ILE A 86 5.20 3.04 5.63
C ILE A 86 5.92 1.87 4.94
N HIS A 87 7.18 2.08 4.53
CA HIS A 87 7.95 1.05 3.85
C HIS A 87 9.43 1.00 4.28
N GLY A 88 9.73 1.44 5.50
CA GLY A 88 11.06 1.41 6.09
C GLY A 88 11.31 2.60 6.99
N ALA A 89 12.25 2.50 7.92
CA ALA A 89 12.63 3.59 8.82
C ALA A 89 13.93 4.27 8.34
N HIS A 90 15.06 3.60 8.37
CA HIS A 90 16.36 4.06 7.84
C HIS A 90 16.71 3.33 6.55
N THR A 91 16.56 2.00 6.54
CA THR A 91 16.62 1.20 5.31
C THR A 91 15.24 1.22 4.67
N ILE A 92 15.16 1.79 3.48
CA ILE A 92 13.90 1.93 2.77
C ILE A 92 13.68 0.73 1.86
N MET A 93 12.60 0.00 2.13
CA MET A 93 12.10 -1.09 1.29
C MET A 93 11.44 -0.52 0.03
N PRO A 94 11.16 -1.33 -1.00
CA PRO A 94 10.23 -0.92 -2.06
C PRO A 94 8.95 -0.32 -1.49
N THR A 95 8.33 0.64 -2.19
CA THR A 95 7.02 1.16 -1.78
C THR A 95 5.97 0.04 -1.76
N PRO A 96 4.85 0.18 -1.06
CA PRO A 96 3.83 -0.88 -1.00
C PRO A 96 3.34 -1.35 -2.37
N LEU A 97 3.16 -0.44 -3.34
CA LEU A 97 2.78 -0.81 -4.71
C LEU A 97 3.88 -1.66 -5.39
N ALA A 98 5.16 -1.30 -5.21
CA ALA A 98 6.27 -2.12 -5.69
C ALA A 98 6.33 -3.47 -4.96
N GLN A 99 6.14 -3.49 -3.65
CA GLN A 99 6.08 -4.74 -2.86
C GLN A 99 4.99 -5.68 -3.39
N ALA A 100 3.81 -5.13 -3.74
CA ALA A 100 2.71 -5.90 -4.30
C ALA A 100 3.09 -6.58 -5.62
N SER A 101 3.94 -5.95 -6.44
CA SER A 101 4.46 -6.58 -7.68
C SER A 101 5.22 -7.87 -7.41
N SER A 102 5.76 -8.06 -6.22
CA SER A 102 6.48 -9.30 -5.88
C SER A 102 5.56 -10.52 -5.75
N PHE A 103 4.28 -10.36 -5.47
CA PHE A 103 3.36 -11.44 -5.10
C PHE A 103 3.98 -12.43 -4.09
N ASN A 104 4.76 -11.89 -3.12
CA ASN A 104 5.51 -12.69 -2.16
C ASN A 104 5.30 -12.22 -0.72
N PRO A 105 4.25 -12.69 -0.04
CA PRO A 105 3.93 -12.27 1.32
C PRO A 105 5.04 -12.59 2.33
N ASN A 106 5.89 -13.59 2.07
CA ASN A 106 7.00 -13.92 2.95
C ASN A 106 8.10 -12.85 2.92
N LEU A 107 8.41 -12.28 1.74
CA LEU A 107 9.37 -11.18 1.62
C LEU A 107 8.81 -9.89 2.23
N ILE A 108 7.51 -9.64 2.06
CA ILE A 108 6.84 -8.48 2.67
C ILE A 108 6.87 -8.60 4.20
N TYR A 109 6.58 -9.79 4.76
CA TYR A 109 6.74 -10.04 6.19
C TYR A 109 8.16 -9.70 6.66
N LYS A 110 9.21 -10.15 5.96
CA LYS A 110 10.60 -9.87 6.30
C LYS A 110 10.96 -8.38 6.17
N GLY A 111 10.42 -7.70 5.16
CA GLY A 111 10.56 -6.25 4.99
C GLY A 111 9.97 -5.49 6.17
N ALA A 112 8.75 -5.83 6.57
CA ALA A 112 8.07 -5.26 7.72
C ALA A 112 8.79 -5.59 9.06
N GLU A 113 9.31 -6.82 9.20
CA GLU A 113 10.14 -7.22 10.34
C GLU A 113 11.40 -6.35 10.47
N ALA A 114 12.11 -6.11 9.36
CA ALA A 114 13.29 -5.26 9.33
C ALA A 114 12.96 -3.80 9.66
N ALA A 115 11.90 -3.26 9.04
CA ALA A 115 11.42 -1.90 9.33
C ALA A 115 11.03 -1.72 10.80
N ALA A 116 10.38 -2.73 11.40
CA ALA A 116 10.00 -2.71 12.82
C ALA A 116 11.21 -2.62 13.76
N LYS A 117 12.29 -3.36 13.49
CA LYS A 117 13.52 -3.28 14.27
C LYS A 117 14.10 -1.87 14.26
N GLU A 118 14.15 -1.24 13.09
CA GLU A 118 14.68 0.11 12.94
C GLU A 118 13.77 1.15 13.60
N ALA A 119 12.44 1.03 13.44
CA ALA A 119 11.47 1.93 14.05
C ALA A 119 11.52 1.91 15.57
N LEU A 120 11.57 0.72 16.19
CA LEU A 120 11.73 0.55 17.64
C LEU A 120 13.04 1.14 18.14
N LYS A 121 14.13 0.95 17.39
CA LYS A 121 15.44 1.54 17.71
C LYS A 121 15.41 3.08 17.63
N SER A 122 14.55 3.64 16.80
CA SER A 122 14.35 5.10 16.69
C SER A 122 13.41 5.67 17.76
N GLY A 123 12.78 4.82 18.58
CA GLY A 123 11.91 5.26 19.68
C GLY A 123 10.40 5.16 19.40
N LEU A 124 9.99 4.63 18.26
CA LEU A 124 8.56 4.45 17.92
C LEU A 124 7.99 3.15 18.49
N GLN A 125 6.77 3.20 19.02
CA GLN A 125 6.02 2.03 19.47
C GLN A 125 4.92 1.62 18.51
N VAL A 126 4.42 2.55 17.69
CA VAL A 126 3.34 2.33 16.71
C VAL A 126 3.75 2.89 15.36
N THR A 127 3.47 2.14 14.30
CA THR A 127 3.54 2.67 12.92
C THR A 127 2.15 2.83 12.33
N PHE A 128 1.89 3.92 11.60
CA PHE A 128 0.68 4.15 10.81
C PHE A 128 0.74 3.42 9.46
N SER A 129 0.91 2.11 9.55
CA SER A 129 1.05 1.18 8.42
C SER A 129 0.44 -0.18 8.81
N PRO A 130 -0.07 -0.94 7.82
CA PRO A 130 -0.11 -0.69 6.38
C PRO A 130 -1.23 0.26 5.95
N MET A 131 -1.04 0.93 4.79
CA MET A 131 -2.14 1.50 4.05
C MET A 131 -2.84 0.37 3.27
N SER A 132 -4.08 0.08 3.63
CA SER A 132 -4.85 -1.05 3.10
C SER A 132 -6.01 -0.59 2.21
N ASP A 133 -5.96 0.64 1.73
CA ASP A 133 -6.92 1.17 0.76
C ASP A 133 -6.78 0.43 -0.57
N LEU A 134 -7.91 -0.08 -1.07
CA LEU A 134 -8.01 -0.64 -2.40
C LEU A 134 -8.10 0.51 -3.42
N VAL A 135 -7.24 0.53 -4.43
CA VAL A 135 -7.16 1.62 -5.40
C VAL A 135 -7.47 1.14 -6.80
N ARG A 136 -8.36 1.86 -7.50
CA ARG A 136 -8.74 1.59 -8.90
C ARG A 136 -8.52 2.80 -9.81
N ASP A 137 -8.14 3.95 -9.27
CA ASP A 137 -7.82 5.16 -10.01
C ASP A 137 -6.35 5.51 -9.83
N PRO A 138 -5.50 5.31 -10.87
CA PRO A 138 -4.07 5.60 -10.78
C PRO A 138 -3.74 7.10 -10.69
N ARG A 139 -4.72 7.99 -10.88
CA ARG A 139 -4.55 9.44 -10.73
C ARG A 139 -4.38 9.85 -9.27
N TRP A 140 -4.88 9.06 -8.32
CA TRP A 140 -4.69 9.32 -6.89
C TRP A 140 -3.21 9.22 -6.52
N GLY A 141 -2.67 10.27 -5.88
CA GLY A 141 -1.25 10.33 -5.54
C GLY A 141 -0.80 9.21 -4.60
N ARG A 142 -1.66 8.83 -3.66
CA ARG A 142 -1.37 7.81 -2.66
C ARG A 142 -1.46 6.36 -3.17
N VAL A 143 -1.73 6.15 -4.46
CA VAL A 143 -1.70 4.80 -5.06
C VAL A 143 -0.38 4.07 -4.78
N VAL A 144 0.74 4.79 -4.74
CA VAL A 144 2.08 4.27 -4.44
C VAL A 144 2.19 3.62 -3.04
N GLU A 145 1.33 4.04 -2.10
CA GLU A 145 1.27 3.52 -0.73
C GLU A 145 0.39 2.26 -0.62
N SER A 146 -0.39 1.92 -1.67
CA SER A 146 -1.36 0.82 -1.67
C SER A 146 -0.76 -0.49 -2.18
N TYR A 147 -1.49 -1.59 -1.98
CA TYR A 147 -1.19 -2.88 -2.63
C TYR A 147 -1.92 -3.07 -3.97
N GLY A 148 -2.46 -1.99 -4.57
CA GLY A 148 -3.09 -1.97 -5.88
C GLY A 148 -4.58 -2.28 -5.89
N GLU A 149 -5.07 -2.89 -7.00
CA GLU A 149 -6.49 -2.96 -7.34
C GLU A 149 -7.20 -4.24 -6.87
N ASP A 150 -6.45 -5.25 -6.43
CA ASP A 150 -7.02 -6.55 -6.09
C ASP A 150 -7.31 -6.70 -4.59
N PRO A 151 -8.57 -7.04 -4.20
CA PRO A 151 -8.95 -7.18 -2.80
C PRO A 151 -8.24 -8.33 -2.07
N TYR A 152 -8.03 -9.47 -2.76
CA TYR A 152 -7.39 -10.64 -2.14
C TYR A 152 -5.88 -10.42 -1.94
N LEU A 153 -5.21 -9.84 -2.94
CA LEU A 153 -3.79 -9.45 -2.82
C LEU A 153 -3.62 -8.48 -1.65
N ASN A 154 -4.47 -7.45 -1.57
CA ASN A 154 -4.47 -6.48 -0.48
C ASN A 154 -4.69 -7.14 0.89
N TYR A 155 -5.65 -8.08 1.00
CA TYR A 155 -5.86 -8.88 2.22
C TYR A 155 -4.59 -9.63 2.65
N VAL A 156 -3.98 -10.36 1.71
CA VAL A 156 -2.81 -11.22 2.01
C VAL A 156 -1.61 -10.39 2.42
N LEU A 157 -1.35 -9.28 1.70
CA LEU A 157 -0.16 -8.45 1.93
C LEU A 157 -0.31 -7.59 3.18
N SER A 158 -1.48 -6.99 3.43
CA SER A 158 -1.75 -6.28 4.69
C SER A 158 -1.55 -7.17 5.91
N LYS A 159 -2.04 -8.42 5.82
CA LYS A 159 -1.84 -9.42 6.88
C LYS A 159 -0.38 -9.77 7.11
N ALA A 160 0.39 -9.92 6.03
CA ALA A 160 1.82 -10.24 6.11
C ALA A 160 2.61 -9.08 6.75
N THR A 161 2.32 -7.85 6.36
CA THR A 161 2.94 -6.63 6.89
C THR A 161 2.71 -6.50 8.40
N VAL A 162 1.45 -6.58 8.84
CA VAL A 162 1.11 -6.50 10.27
C VAL A 162 1.80 -7.60 11.07
N LYS A 163 1.83 -8.83 10.56
CA LYS A 163 2.55 -9.92 11.22
C LYS A 163 4.05 -9.67 11.32
N GLY A 164 4.65 -9.07 10.29
CA GLY A 164 6.06 -8.69 10.30
C GLY A 164 6.35 -7.67 11.39
N TYR A 165 5.58 -6.58 11.50
CA TYR A 165 5.73 -5.58 12.56
C TYR A 165 5.57 -6.22 13.96
N LYS A 166 4.51 -6.99 14.12
CA LYS A 166 4.19 -7.64 15.40
C LYS A 166 5.27 -8.62 15.87
N SER A 167 5.99 -9.26 14.95
CA SER A 167 7.05 -10.22 15.29
C SER A 167 8.18 -9.58 16.10
N GLN A 168 8.35 -8.25 16.00
CA GLN A 168 9.35 -7.47 16.72
C GLN A 168 8.76 -6.65 17.87
N GLY A 169 7.44 -6.65 18.05
CA GLY A 169 6.75 -5.88 19.08
C GLY A 169 6.39 -4.45 18.68
N LEU A 170 6.61 -4.06 17.41
CA LEU A 170 6.07 -2.81 16.88
C LEU A 170 4.56 -2.98 16.65
N LEU A 171 3.77 -2.08 17.23
CA LEU A 171 2.33 -2.05 17.06
C LEU A 171 1.99 -1.38 15.71
N SER A 172 0.86 -1.76 15.12
CA SER A 172 0.46 -1.29 13.80
C SER A 172 -0.90 -0.61 13.82
N CYS A 173 -1.03 0.44 13.01
CA CYS A 173 -2.27 1.14 12.74
C CYS A 173 -2.60 1.02 11.26
N VAL A 174 -3.60 0.21 10.91
CA VAL A 174 -4.06 0.11 9.52
C VAL A 174 -4.83 1.36 9.11
N LYS A 175 -4.63 1.83 7.88
CA LYS A 175 -5.22 3.06 7.36
C LYS A 175 -5.64 2.90 5.89
N HIS A 176 -6.57 3.73 5.36
CA HIS A 176 -7.43 4.68 6.06
C HIS A 176 -8.87 4.18 6.03
N PHE A 177 -9.48 3.96 7.15
CA PHE A 177 -10.81 3.32 7.26
C PHE A 177 -11.93 4.35 7.06
N ALA A 178 -12.74 4.30 5.92
CA ALA A 178 -12.61 3.26 4.92
C ALA A 178 -12.83 3.82 3.51
N ALA A 179 -12.31 3.05 2.54
CA ALA A 179 -12.54 3.24 1.11
C ALA A 179 -11.91 4.52 0.50
N TYR A 180 -10.89 5.10 1.14
CA TYR A 180 -10.25 6.34 0.68
C TYR A 180 -9.60 6.21 -0.70
N GLY A 181 -9.15 5.02 -1.10
CA GLY A 181 -8.63 4.75 -2.44
C GLY A 181 -9.63 4.86 -3.58
N LEU A 182 -10.89 5.21 -3.29
CA LEU A 182 -11.95 5.49 -4.27
C LEU A 182 -12.31 6.99 -4.32
N SER A 183 -11.43 7.88 -3.88
CA SER A 183 -11.66 9.33 -3.96
C SER A 183 -12.06 9.73 -5.38
N GLU A 184 -13.15 10.50 -5.51
CA GLU A 184 -13.69 10.92 -6.80
C GLU A 184 -12.65 11.64 -7.64
N ALA A 185 -12.58 11.27 -8.93
CA ALA A 185 -11.61 11.77 -9.91
C ALA A 185 -10.14 11.53 -9.54
N GLY A 186 -9.85 10.61 -8.60
CA GLY A 186 -8.50 10.39 -8.10
C GLY A 186 -7.91 11.58 -7.35
N GLN A 187 -8.74 12.53 -6.90
CA GLN A 187 -8.30 13.69 -6.13
C GLN A 187 -8.14 13.32 -4.66
N ASP A 188 -6.98 13.63 -4.11
CA ASP A 188 -6.75 13.45 -2.67
C ASP A 188 -7.70 14.34 -1.85
N TYR A 189 -8.12 13.85 -0.69
CA TYR A 189 -9.09 14.50 0.22
C TYR A 189 -10.51 14.68 -0.33
N ASN A 190 -10.80 14.14 -1.53
CA ASN A 190 -12.15 14.20 -2.09
C ASN A 190 -13.09 13.17 -1.47
N THR A 191 -14.37 13.31 -1.75
CA THR A 191 -15.43 12.42 -1.28
C THR A 191 -15.40 11.05 -1.95
N VAL A 192 -16.18 10.12 -1.41
CA VAL A 192 -16.34 8.76 -1.95
C VAL A 192 -17.83 8.46 -2.05
N ASP A 193 -18.29 8.04 -3.23
CA ASP A 193 -19.61 7.46 -3.44
C ASP A 193 -19.48 5.96 -3.69
N LEU A 194 -20.01 5.17 -2.77
CA LEU A 194 -19.85 3.72 -2.73
C LEU A 194 -21.05 3.04 -2.08
N SER A 195 -21.62 2.04 -2.76
CA SER A 195 -22.63 1.20 -2.15
C SER A 195 -22.06 0.34 -1.01
N ARG A 196 -22.91 0.03 -0.01
CA ARG A 196 -22.53 -0.88 1.08
C ARG A 196 -22.08 -2.25 0.55
N LEU A 197 -22.72 -2.75 -0.50
CA LEU A 197 -22.38 -4.04 -1.08
C LEU A 197 -20.95 -4.01 -1.61
N ASN A 198 -20.56 -2.98 -2.36
CA ASN A 198 -19.19 -2.81 -2.85
C ASN A 198 -18.19 -2.62 -1.70
N LEU A 199 -18.54 -1.86 -0.66
CA LEU A 199 -17.71 -1.72 0.53
C LEU A 199 -17.36 -3.09 1.12
N PHE A 200 -18.38 -3.93 1.37
CA PHE A 200 -18.18 -5.26 1.97
C PHE A 200 -17.51 -6.25 1.04
N GLN A 201 -17.79 -6.19 -0.27
CA GLN A 201 -17.29 -7.14 -1.24
C GLN A 201 -15.80 -6.91 -1.57
N TYR A 202 -15.36 -5.62 -1.61
CA TYR A 202 -14.04 -5.28 -2.13
C TYR A 202 -13.21 -4.43 -1.16
N TYR A 203 -13.77 -3.32 -0.67
CA TYR A 203 -12.97 -2.28 -0.01
C TYR A 203 -12.63 -2.57 1.46
N LEU A 204 -13.33 -3.52 2.11
CA LEU A 204 -12.99 -3.94 3.47
C LEU A 204 -11.94 -5.06 3.54
N GLU A 205 -11.59 -5.72 2.43
CA GLU A 205 -10.74 -6.91 2.47
C GLU A 205 -9.32 -6.60 2.96
N GLY A 206 -8.70 -5.48 2.53
CA GLY A 206 -7.39 -5.06 3.01
C GLY A 206 -7.35 -4.83 4.53
N TYR A 207 -8.33 -4.07 5.06
CA TYR A 207 -8.44 -3.84 6.51
C TYR A 207 -8.70 -5.12 7.28
N ARG A 208 -9.52 -6.03 6.73
CA ARG A 208 -9.73 -7.37 7.31
C ARG A 208 -8.41 -8.14 7.38
N GLY A 209 -7.61 -8.10 6.32
CA GLY A 209 -6.28 -8.71 6.30
C GLY A 209 -5.39 -8.19 7.42
N ALA A 210 -5.33 -6.87 7.60
CA ALA A 210 -4.58 -6.25 8.69
C ALA A 210 -5.10 -6.63 10.08
N ILE A 211 -6.43 -6.62 10.29
CA ILE A 211 -7.07 -7.03 11.55
C ILE A 211 -6.78 -8.51 11.85
N ASP A 212 -6.90 -9.39 10.87
CA ASP A 212 -6.57 -10.82 10.99
C ASP A 212 -5.05 -11.05 11.19
N GLY A 213 -4.21 -10.10 10.79
CA GLY A 213 -2.78 -10.04 11.11
C GLY A 213 -2.51 -9.65 12.55
N GLY A 214 -3.48 -9.03 13.21
CA GLY A 214 -3.42 -8.57 14.59
C GLY A 214 -3.12 -7.09 14.74
N ALA A 215 -3.58 -6.24 13.81
CA ALA A 215 -3.47 -4.77 13.89
C ALA A 215 -4.02 -4.26 15.22
N ASP A 216 -3.33 -3.28 15.80
CA ASP A 216 -3.59 -2.75 17.14
C ASP A 216 -4.46 -1.50 17.09
N MET A 217 -4.36 -0.77 15.99
CA MET A 217 -5.09 0.47 15.75
C MET A 217 -5.67 0.48 14.34
N VAL A 218 -6.69 1.32 14.18
CA VAL A 218 -7.30 1.66 12.87
C VAL A 218 -7.42 3.17 12.80
N MET A 219 -6.90 3.77 11.73
CA MET A 219 -7.01 5.20 11.44
C MET A 219 -8.19 5.45 10.51
N THR A 220 -9.02 6.44 10.84
CA THR A 220 -10.13 6.87 9.99
C THR A 220 -9.63 7.64 8.77
N SER A 221 -10.40 7.60 7.69
CA SER A 221 -10.07 8.32 6.45
C SER A 221 -10.63 9.75 6.42
N PHE A 222 -10.14 10.56 5.48
CA PHE A 222 -10.60 11.94 5.26
C PHE A 222 -11.96 12.05 4.54
N ASN A 223 -12.29 11.06 3.70
CA ASN A 223 -13.49 11.08 2.87
C ASN A 223 -14.78 10.88 3.66
N THR A 224 -15.89 11.21 3.01
CA THR A 224 -17.22 10.80 3.48
C THR A 224 -17.56 9.37 3.02
N PHE A 225 -18.42 8.71 3.76
CA PHE A 225 -19.14 7.51 3.34
C PHE A 225 -20.62 7.70 3.64
N GLU A 226 -21.49 7.55 2.62
CA GLU A 226 -22.90 7.87 2.73
C GLU A 226 -23.13 9.27 3.32
N TYR A 227 -22.43 10.28 2.78
CA TYR A 227 -22.48 11.71 3.18
C TYR A 227 -21.98 12.03 4.59
N VAL A 228 -21.50 11.05 5.36
CA VAL A 228 -20.95 11.28 6.70
C VAL A 228 -19.45 11.09 6.69
N PRO A 229 -18.64 12.06 7.19
CA PRO A 229 -17.19 11.91 7.29
C PRO A 229 -16.82 10.65 8.06
N ALA A 230 -15.88 9.87 7.54
CA ALA A 230 -15.50 8.59 8.13
C ALA A 230 -15.10 8.69 9.60
N THR A 231 -14.47 9.79 9.99
CA THR A 231 -14.04 10.11 11.37
C THR A 231 -15.22 10.19 12.35
N THR A 232 -16.39 10.63 11.90
CA THR A 232 -17.60 10.74 12.72
C THR A 232 -18.71 9.79 12.29
N ASN A 233 -18.39 8.81 11.44
CA ASN A 233 -19.38 7.86 10.90
C ASN A 233 -19.61 6.68 11.87
N LYS A 234 -20.70 6.76 12.64
CA LYS A 234 -21.08 5.71 13.59
C LYS A 234 -21.27 4.34 12.92
N TYR A 235 -21.83 4.30 11.71
CA TYR A 235 -21.99 3.03 10.98
C TYR A 235 -20.65 2.39 10.68
N LEU A 236 -19.68 3.14 10.16
CA LEU A 236 -18.35 2.61 9.88
C LEU A 236 -17.65 2.14 11.17
N LEU A 237 -17.60 2.99 12.20
CA LEU A 237 -16.78 2.72 13.39
C LEU A 237 -17.43 1.72 14.35
N ARG A 238 -18.74 1.80 14.60
CA ARG A 238 -19.39 0.89 15.55
C ARG A 238 -20.00 -0.34 14.89
N ASP A 239 -20.73 -0.18 13.78
CA ASP A 239 -21.43 -1.32 13.19
C ASP A 239 -20.52 -2.16 12.29
N VAL A 240 -19.71 -1.53 11.42
CA VAL A 240 -18.78 -2.25 10.54
C VAL A 240 -17.54 -2.67 11.33
N LEU A 241 -16.76 -1.73 11.85
CA LEU A 241 -15.46 -2.02 12.46
C LEU A 241 -15.59 -2.86 13.73
N ARG A 242 -16.40 -2.39 14.71
CA ARG A 242 -16.53 -3.08 16.00
C ARG A 242 -17.36 -4.36 15.92
N LYS A 243 -18.59 -4.29 15.32
CA LYS A 243 -19.51 -5.43 15.35
C LYS A 243 -19.21 -6.45 14.25
N LYS A 244 -19.02 -6.02 12.98
CA LYS A 244 -18.83 -6.95 11.85
C LYS A 244 -17.39 -7.46 11.76
N LEU A 245 -16.40 -6.58 11.82
CA LEU A 245 -14.97 -6.95 11.76
C LEU A 245 -14.41 -7.37 13.14
N LYS A 246 -15.18 -7.17 14.23
CA LYS A 246 -14.83 -7.56 15.61
C LYS A 246 -13.52 -6.93 16.11
N PHE A 247 -13.17 -5.75 15.60
CA PHE A 247 -11.96 -5.04 16.01
C PHE A 247 -12.07 -4.54 17.45
N LYS A 248 -11.04 -4.77 18.25
CA LYS A 248 -11.00 -4.43 19.69
C LYS A 248 -9.97 -3.37 20.04
N GLY A 249 -9.09 -2.99 19.10
CA GLY A 249 -8.02 -2.02 19.31
C GLY A 249 -8.50 -0.57 19.32
N VAL A 250 -7.55 0.36 19.27
CA VAL A 250 -7.80 1.81 19.29
C VAL A 250 -8.19 2.31 17.88
N THR A 251 -9.18 3.19 17.82
CA THR A 251 -9.48 3.99 16.61
C THR A 251 -8.88 5.38 16.77
N ILE A 252 -8.18 5.84 15.75
CA ILE A 252 -7.55 7.17 15.73
C ILE A 252 -8.05 7.96 14.51
N SER A 253 -8.18 9.27 14.64
CA SER A 253 -8.41 10.15 13.48
C SER A 253 -7.16 10.22 12.60
N ASP A 254 -7.31 10.49 11.31
CA ASP A 254 -6.21 11.01 10.52
C ASP A 254 -5.87 12.44 10.95
N TYR A 255 -4.78 13.00 10.40
CA TYR A 255 -4.27 14.31 10.78
C TYR A 255 -5.34 15.39 10.66
N ASP A 256 -5.73 15.97 11.81
CA ASP A 256 -6.77 17.02 11.91
C ASP A 256 -8.16 16.64 11.34
N SER A 257 -8.41 15.38 10.98
CA SER A 257 -9.62 14.96 10.27
C SER A 257 -10.90 15.09 11.13
N LEU A 258 -10.76 15.21 12.45
CA LEU A 258 -11.90 15.50 13.32
C LEU A 258 -12.42 16.92 13.10
N LEU A 259 -11.54 17.92 13.01
CA LEU A 259 -11.92 19.32 12.75
C LEU A 259 -12.34 19.55 11.30
N GLN A 260 -11.85 18.72 10.36
CA GLN A 260 -12.27 18.80 8.96
C GLN A 260 -13.76 18.49 8.77
N THR A 261 -14.45 17.87 9.74
CA THR A 261 -15.91 17.70 9.71
C THR A 261 -16.67 19.02 9.68
N ILE A 262 -16.06 20.11 10.12
CA ILE A 262 -16.59 21.48 10.00
C ILE A 262 -16.61 21.92 8.53
N TYR A 263 -15.52 21.66 7.79
CA TYR A 263 -15.43 21.95 6.34
C TYR A 263 -16.36 21.06 5.52
N HIS A 264 -16.58 19.81 5.96
CA HIS A 264 -17.64 18.95 5.42
C HIS A 264 -19.05 19.44 5.73
N ARG A 265 -19.20 20.51 6.54
CA ARG A 265 -20.47 21.08 6.97
C ARG A 265 -21.37 20.09 7.75
N THR A 266 -20.76 19.11 8.38
CA THR A 266 -21.42 18.10 9.22
C THR A 266 -21.24 18.38 10.71
N SER A 267 -20.33 19.28 11.08
CA SER A 267 -20.17 19.80 12.44
C SER A 267 -20.23 21.33 12.41
N GLN A 268 -20.84 21.94 13.44
CA GLN A 268 -20.99 23.39 13.56
C GLN A 268 -19.68 24.06 14.00
N ASP A 269 -19.00 23.41 14.94
CA ASP A 269 -17.76 23.87 15.56
C ASP A 269 -16.95 22.70 16.12
N ASP A 270 -15.81 23.02 16.76
CA ASP A 270 -14.92 22.06 17.40
C ASP A 270 -15.64 21.15 18.41
N CYS A 271 -16.59 21.71 19.15
CA CYS A 271 -17.28 21.00 20.23
C CYS A 271 -18.32 20.03 19.69
N ASP A 272 -19.02 20.39 18.64
CA ASP A 272 -19.92 19.49 17.92
C ASP A 272 -19.13 18.36 17.22
N ALA A 273 -17.96 18.67 16.65
CA ALA A 273 -17.05 17.67 16.08
C ALA A 273 -16.57 16.67 17.14
N ALA A 274 -16.12 17.16 18.30
CA ALA A 274 -15.66 16.32 19.41
C ALA A 274 -16.79 15.38 19.92
N LEU A 275 -17.99 15.92 20.10
CA LEU A 275 -19.14 15.14 20.55
C LEU A 275 -19.54 14.05 19.54
N LYS A 276 -19.57 14.39 18.25
CA LYS A 276 -19.83 13.44 17.17
C LYS A 276 -18.76 12.36 17.07
N GLY A 277 -17.47 12.74 17.18
CA GLY A 277 -16.35 11.80 17.12
C GLY A 277 -16.42 10.74 18.20
N ILE A 278 -16.52 11.14 19.48
CA ILE A 278 -16.57 10.17 20.59
C ILE A 278 -17.84 9.29 20.53
N LYS A 279 -18.99 9.86 20.17
CA LYS A 279 -20.25 9.10 19.98
C LYS A 279 -20.16 8.11 18.80
N ALA A 280 -19.47 8.47 17.72
CA ALA A 280 -19.24 7.59 16.60
C ALA A 280 -18.30 6.43 16.95
N GLY A 281 -17.44 6.56 17.95
CA GLY A 281 -16.49 5.54 18.37
C GLY A 281 -15.04 5.84 18.00
N LEU A 282 -14.70 7.09 17.73
CA LEU A 282 -13.34 7.59 17.62
C LEU A 282 -12.74 7.67 19.03
N ASP A 283 -11.64 6.93 19.27
CA ASP A 283 -11.00 6.88 20.58
C ASP A 283 -9.95 7.99 20.75
N LEU A 284 -9.12 8.25 19.75
CA LEU A 284 -7.96 9.14 19.83
C LEU A 284 -8.04 10.19 18.72
N GLU A 285 -7.93 11.47 19.08
CA GLU A 285 -7.82 12.56 18.11
C GLU A 285 -6.34 12.85 17.80
N MET A 286 -6.00 13.04 16.52
CA MET A 286 -4.68 13.41 16.06
C MET A 286 -4.64 14.87 15.63
N ALA A 287 -3.63 15.61 16.10
CA ALA A 287 -3.38 17.01 15.76
C ALA A 287 -4.54 17.96 16.05
N SER A 288 -5.37 17.63 17.03
CA SER A 288 -6.40 18.49 17.60
C SER A 288 -6.43 18.32 19.12
N SER A 289 -7.15 19.21 19.81
CA SER A 289 -7.35 19.14 21.27
C SER A 289 -8.83 19.34 21.65
N SER A 290 -9.72 19.02 20.72
CA SER A 290 -11.17 19.27 20.87
C SER A 290 -11.77 18.44 21.99
N TYR A 291 -11.30 17.22 22.22
CA TYR A 291 -11.74 16.40 23.34
C TYR A 291 -11.45 17.06 24.68
N MET A 292 -10.21 17.54 24.88
CA MET A 292 -9.82 18.19 26.12
C MET A 292 -10.54 19.49 26.39
N ARG A 293 -10.83 20.27 25.33
CA ARG A 293 -11.44 21.61 25.47
C ARG A 293 -12.95 21.57 25.59
N CYS A 294 -13.62 20.67 24.89
CA CYS A 294 -15.05 20.72 24.70
C CYS A 294 -15.84 19.70 25.53
N LEU A 295 -15.31 18.50 25.72
CA LEU A 295 -16.08 17.43 26.37
C LEU A 295 -16.28 17.59 27.88
N PRO A 296 -15.43 18.30 28.67
CA PRO A 296 -15.61 18.44 30.12
C PRO A 296 -16.99 18.99 30.53
N ASP A 297 -17.52 19.98 29.83
CA ASP A 297 -18.80 20.60 30.17
C ASP A 297 -20.00 19.79 29.69
N VAL A 298 -19.82 19.01 28.61
CA VAL A 298 -20.88 18.12 28.07
C VAL A 298 -21.07 16.91 28.98
N VAL A 299 -19.96 16.31 29.42
CA VAL A 299 -19.97 15.10 30.27
C VAL A 299 -20.69 15.33 31.62
N LYS A 300 -20.59 16.55 32.17
CA LYS A 300 -21.34 16.90 33.42
C LYS A 300 -22.83 16.69 33.32
N LYS A 301 -23.37 16.64 32.10
CA LYS A 301 -24.80 16.52 31.81
C LYS A 301 -25.20 15.20 31.14
N ASP A 302 -24.21 14.35 30.79
CA ASP A 302 -24.43 13.12 30.01
C ASP A 302 -23.54 11.97 30.54
N GLU A 303 -24.10 11.15 31.44
CA GLU A 303 -23.39 9.99 32.00
C GLU A 303 -23.05 8.91 30.96
N GLU A 304 -23.82 8.79 29.88
CA GLU A 304 -23.54 7.86 28.77
C GLU A 304 -22.24 8.26 28.07
N LEU A 305 -21.97 9.57 27.93
CA LEU A 305 -20.79 10.08 27.34
C LEU A 305 -19.53 9.71 28.16
N LEU A 306 -19.61 9.75 29.49
CA LEU A 306 -18.52 9.32 30.38
C LEU A 306 -18.18 7.84 30.15
N LYS A 307 -19.17 6.97 29.95
CA LYS A 307 -18.93 5.55 29.64
C LYS A 307 -18.16 5.37 28.33
N LEU A 308 -18.51 6.15 27.29
CA LEU A 308 -17.81 6.11 26.00
C LEU A 308 -16.36 6.59 26.11
N ILE A 309 -16.11 7.64 26.90
CA ILE A 309 -14.76 8.12 27.20
C ILE A 309 -13.96 7.05 27.97
N ASP A 310 -14.56 6.44 28.99
CA ASP A 310 -13.90 5.38 29.76
C ASP A 310 -13.55 4.16 28.91
N GLU A 311 -14.40 3.77 27.97
CA GLU A 311 -14.08 2.73 26.98
C GLU A 311 -12.90 3.10 26.09
N ALA A 312 -12.85 4.35 25.60
CA ALA A 312 -11.77 4.84 24.75
C ALA A 312 -10.45 4.89 25.52
N VAL A 313 -10.44 5.48 26.71
CA VAL A 313 -9.25 5.55 27.60
C VAL A 313 -8.76 4.15 27.95
N LEU A 314 -9.67 3.23 28.28
CA LEU A 314 -9.26 1.85 28.60
C LEU A 314 -8.53 1.21 27.43
N ARG A 315 -9.00 1.40 26.17
CA ARG A 315 -8.31 0.90 24.98
C ARG A 315 -6.92 1.51 24.81
N VAL A 316 -6.78 2.82 25.02
CA VAL A 316 -5.47 3.51 24.95
C VAL A 316 -4.51 3.02 26.03
N LEU A 317 -4.97 2.86 27.27
CA LEU A 317 -4.16 2.32 28.36
C LEU A 317 -3.71 0.87 28.08
N GLN A 318 -4.61 0.05 27.53
CA GLN A 318 -4.30 -1.33 27.10
C GLN A 318 -3.29 -1.36 25.95
N LEU A 319 -3.35 -0.40 25.01
CA LEU A 319 -2.38 -0.25 23.93
C LEU A 319 -0.98 0.05 24.50
N LYS A 320 -0.88 0.98 25.46
CA LYS A 320 0.38 1.29 26.17
C LYS A 320 0.92 0.11 26.96
N GLU A 321 0.05 -0.65 27.63
CA GLU A 321 0.41 -1.89 28.34
C GLU A 321 0.96 -2.92 27.35
N LYS A 322 0.30 -3.11 26.20
CA LYS A 322 0.73 -4.03 25.14
C LYS A 322 2.08 -3.62 24.53
N ALA A 323 2.33 -2.31 24.38
CA ALA A 323 3.62 -1.77 23.98
C ALA A 323 4.74 -2.00 25.03
N GLY A 324 4.39 -2.44 26.24
CA GLY A 324 5.33 -2.67 27.34
C GLY A 324 5.78 -1.40 28.06
N LEU A 325 5.17 -0.26 27.78
CA LEU A 325 5.60 1.07 28.25
C LEU A 325 5.57 1.23 29.78
N PHE A 326 4.66 0.55 30.48
CA PHE A 326 4.64 0.57 31.96
C PHE A 326 5.82 -0.19 32.59
N LYS A 327 6.56 -1.00 31.81
CA LYS A 327 7.77 -1.72 32.27
C LYS A 327 9.04 -1.08 31.76
N ASP A 328 9.01 -0.58 30.53
CA ASP A 328 10.15 0.02 29.82
C ASP A 328 9.67 1.24 29.01
N PRO A 329 9.43 2.40 29.66
CA PRO A 329 8.92 3.60 28.98
C PRO A 329 9.92 4.21 28.00
N TYR A 330 11.19 3.83 28.09
CA TYR A 330 12.29 4.36 27.30
C TYR A 330 12.77 3.41 26.19
N LEU A 331 12.13 2.25 26.01
CA LEU A 331 12.54 1.23 25.04
C LEU A 331 14.03 0.84 25.12
N ILE A 332 14.62 0.81 26.31
CA ILE A 332 16.06 0.56 26.51
C ILE A 332 16.48 -0.77 25.89
N LYS A 333 15.64 -1.82 26.00
CA LYS A 333 15.90 -3.15 25.42
C LYS A 333 16.05 -3.14 23.88
N HIS A 334 15.58 -2.10 23.19
CA HIS A 334 15.61 -1.99 21.74
C HIS A 334 16.79 -1.18 21.18
N VAL A 335 17.54 -0.47 22.02
CA VAL A 335 18.66 0.40 21.58
C VAL A 335 19.75 -0.37 20.83
N SER A 336 20.00 -1.61 21.21
CA SER A 336 21.05 -2.48 20.66
C SER A 336 20.59 -3.39 19.52
N LEU A 337 19.36 -3.20 18.98
CA LEU A 337 18.88 -4.05 17.88
C LEU A 337 19.80 -4.00 16.67
N ASP A 338 20.20 -5.17 16.19
CA ASP A 338 20.99 -5.31 14.96
C ASP A 338 20.11 -5.07 13.72
N THR A 339 20.49 -4.08 12.92
CA THR A 339 19.82 -3.71 11.66
C THR A 339 20.67 -4.04 10.42
N SER A 340 21.83 -4.65 10.59
CA SER A 340 22.79 -4.93 9.49
C SER A 340 22.20 -5.78 8.36
N ASN A 341 21.18 -6.58 8.61
CA ASN A 341 20.52 -7.43 7.61
C ASN A 341 19.43 -6.71 6.78
N SER A 342 19.04 -5.49 7.15
CA SER A 342 17.92 -4.78 6.51
C SER A 342 18.16 -4.52 5.02
N MET A 343 19.38 -4.09 4.64
CA MET A 343 19.75 -3.87 3.22
C MET A 343 19.65 -5.14 2.38
N LYS A 344 20.03 -6.30 2.93
CA LYS A 344 19.87 -7.58 2.23
C LYS A 344 18.39 -7.95 2.03
N VAL A 345 17.55 -7.65 3.02
CA VAL A 345 16.10 -7.85 2.92
C VAL A 345 15.52 -6.92 1.87
N ALA A 346 15.87 -5.62 1.88
CA ALA A 346 15.45 -4.63 0.90
C ALA A 346 15.84 -5.06 -0.53
N TYR A 347 17.08 -5.49 -0.74
CA TYR A 347 17.55 -5.98 -2.04
C TYR A 347 16.77 -7.22 -2.52
N ASN A 348 16.51 -8.18 -1.64
CA ASN A 348 15.76 -9.38 -2.01
C ASN A 348 14.31 -9.09 -2.37
N LEU A 349 13.67 -8.15 -1.66
CA LEU A 349 12.30 -7.71 -1.97
C LEU A 349 12.27 -6.92 -3.28
N ALA A 350 13.20 -5.98 -3.47
CA ALA A 350 13.29 -5.17 -4.68
C ALA A 350 13.52 -6.00 -5.96
N LYS A 351 14.35 -7.05 -5.88
CA LYS A 351 14.56 -7.97 -7.00
C LYS A 351 13.29 -8.64 -7.51
N GLU A 352 12.37 -8.98 -6.61
CA GLU A 352 11.10 -9.62 -6.98
C GLU A 352 10.00 -8.60 -7.30
N SER A 353 10.27 -7.29 -7.09
CA SER A 353 9.32 -6.19 -7.28
C SER A 353 9.45 -5.46 -8.62
N ILE A 354 10.59 -5.59 -9.31
CA ILE A 354 10.77 -4.99 -10.65
C ILE A 354 9.98 -5.78 -11.69
N VAL A 355 9.29 -5.09 -12.61
CA VAL A 355 8.41 -5.70 -13.61
C VAL A 355 8.95 -5.45 -15.01
N LEU A 356 9.11 -6.50 -15.80
CA LEU A 356 9.47 -6.44 -17.22
C LEU A 356 8.17 -6.48 -18.04
N LEU A 357 7.88 -5.41 -18.80
CA LEU A 357 6.65 -5.29 -19.58
C LEU A 357 6.83 -5.51 -21.08
N LYS A 358 8.02 -5.23 -21.60
CA LYS A 358 8.39 -5.51 -23.00
C LYS A 358 9.83 -5.99 -23.04
N ASN A 359 10.17 -7.00 -23.86
CA ASN A 359 11.52 -7.54 -23.97
C ASN A 359 11.82 -8.06 -25.35
N ASN A 360 12.75 -7.40 -26.06
CA ASN A 360 13.28 -7.85 -27.34
C ASN A 360 14.76 -8.28 -27.25
N SER A 361 15.52 -7.76 -26.25
CA SER A 361 16.99 -7.91 -26.24
C SER A 361 17.65 -8.06 -24.87
N LEU A 362 16.89 -7.96 -23.77
CA LEU A 362 17.44 -8.22 -22.43
C LEU A 362 17.51 -9.74 -22.13
N PRO A 363 18.48 -10.20 -21.33
CA PRO A 363 19.50 -9.43 -20.62
C PRO A 363 20.68 -9.06 -21.54
N LEU A 364 21.34 -7.92 -21.26
CA LEU A 364 22.53 -7.49 -21.98
C LEU A 364 23.77 -8.27 -21.54
N LYS A 365 24.67 -8.49 -22.48
CA LYS A 365 26.00 -9.04 -22.16
C LYS A 365 26.84 -7.96 -21.48
N LYS A 366 27.70 -8.34 -20.53
CA LYS A 366 28.61 -7.40 -19.83
C LYS A 366 29.55 -6.60 -20.73
N LYS A 367 29.83 -7.07 -21.94
CA LYS A 367 30.66 -6.41 -22.95
C LYS A 367 29.90 -5.40 -23.82
N THR A 368 28.57 -5.38 -23.78
CA THR A 368 27.74 -4.45 -24.53
C THR A 368 28.11 -3.02 -24.15
N LYS A 369 28.44 -2.19 -25.12
CA LYS A 369 28.69 -0.76 -24.93
C LYS A 369 27.32 -0.06 -24.75
N ILE A 370 27.17 0.65 -23.66
CA ILE A 370 25.88 1.24 -23.26
C ILE A 370 26.01 2.77 -23.25
N SER A 371 25.02 3.45 -23.84
CA SER A 371 24.69 4.84 -23.52
C SER A 371 23.64 4.85 -22.42
N LEU A 372 23.97 5.41 -21.26
CA LEU A 372 23.06 5.58 -20.13
C LEU A 372 22.57 7.02 -20.08
N LEU A 373 21.30 7.23 -20.37
CA LEU A 373 20.71 8.54 -20.59
C LEU A 373 19.53 8.80 -19.62
N GLY A 374 19.24 10.08 -19.43
CA GLY A 374 18.09 10.53 -18.65
C GLY A 374 18.38 10.72 -17.17
N LYS A 375 17.50 11.43 -16.50
CA LYS A 375 17.68 11.95 -15.14
C LYS A 375 18.12 10.91 -14.11
N TYR A 376 17.56 9.71 -14.19
CA TYR A 376 17.85 8.65 -13.23
C TYR A 376 19.18 7.91 -13.51
N ALA A 377 19.95 8.35 -14.50
CA ALA A 377 21.33 7.86 -14.72
C ALA A 377 22.23 8.17 -13.50
N THR A 378 22.11 9.36 -12.93
CA THR A 378 22.94 9.85 -11.81
C THR A 378 22.14 10.26 -10.57
N GLU A 379 20.82 10.17 -10.60
CA GLU A 379 19.96 10.56 -9.47
C GLU A 379 20.12 9.58 -8.30
N LYS A 380 20.31 10.14 -7.10
CA LYS A 380 20.37 9.40 -5.83
C LYS A 380 19.04 9.34 -5.10
N HIS A 381 18.14 10.30 -5.35
CA HIS A 381 16.85 10.34 -4.66
C HIS A 381 15.85 9.37 -5.28
N VAL A 382 16.07 8.07 -5.04
CA VAL A 382 15.30 6.94 -5.62
C VAL A 382 14.47 6.18 -4.58
N LEU A 383 14.35 6.73 -3.36
CA LEU A 383 13.70 6.06 -2.23
C LEU A 383 12.18 5.96 -2.39
N GLY A 384 11.56 6.91 -3.09
CA GLY A 384 10.11 7.08 -3.16
C GLY A 384 9.56 7.97 -2.04
N PRO A 385 8.25 8.29 -2.06
CA PRO A 385 7.59 9.07 -1.01
C PRO A 385 7.50 8.28 0.30
N TRP A 386 7.26 8.98 1.42
CA TRP A 386 7.13 8.38 2.75
C TRP A 386 8.34 7.55 3.20
N SER A 387 9.55 7.98 2.85
CA SER A 387 10.80 7.28 3.18
C SER A 387 11.32 7.59 4.60
N TRP A 388 10.50 8.13 5.48
CA TRP A 388 10.78 8.43 6.90
C TRP A 388 12.18 9.02 7.12
N HIS A 389 13.09 8.27 7.77
CA HIS A 389 14.50 8.66 8.01
C HIS A 389 15.47 8.14 6.93
N GLY A 390 14.96 7.70 5.77
CA GLY A 390 15.81 7.31 4.66
C GLY A 390 16.63 8.48 4.13
N ASP A 391 17.95 8.29 4.03
CA ASP A 391 18.85 9.30 3.51
C ASP A 391 19.21 9.01 2.04
N PRO A 392 18.79 9.86 1.07
CA PRO A 392 19.19 9.68 -0.33
C PRO A 392 20.69 9.73 -0.58
N LYS A 393 21.48 10.31 0.34
CA LYS A 393 22.95 10.39 0.18
C LYS A 393 23.62 9.03 0.28
N VAL A 394 22.99 8.05 0.96
CA VAL A 394 23.53 6.70 1.10
C VAL A 394 23.08 5.75 -0.02
N THR A 395 22.22 6.21 -0.94
CA THR A 395 21.85 5.43 -2.13
C THR A 395 22.89 5.59 -3.23
N ASP A 396 22.99 4.61 -4.11
CA ASP A 396 23.87 4.67 -5.26
C ASP A 396 23.17 5.20 -6.51
N GLU A 397 23.93 5.85 -7.36
CA GLU A 397 23.53 6.20 -8.73
C GLU A 397 23.49 4.94 -9.62
N LEU A 398 22.64 4.91 -10.63
CA LEU A 398 22.58 3.81 -11.58
C LEU A 398 23.89 3.68 -12.37
N SER A 399 24.52 4.81 -12.70
CA SER A 399 25.82 4.90 -13.39
C SER A 399 26.96 4.16 -12.69
N LYS A 400 26.90 3.98 -11.37
CA LYS A 400 27.90 3.21 -10.62
C LYS A 400 27.80 1.68 -10.83
N HIS A 401 26.63 1.21 -11.18
CA HIS A 401 26.34 -0.23 -11.34
C HIS A 401 26.31 -0.67 -12.80
N LEU A 402 26.05 0.25 -13.74
CA LEU A 402 26.12 0.00 -15.17
C LEU A 402 27.46 0.53 -15.72
N LYS A 403 28.22 -0.35 -16.40
CA LYS A 403 29.45 0.06 -17.09
C LYS A 403 29.11 0.74 -18.41
N ALA A 404 28.60 1.98 -18.32
CA ALA A 404 28.23 2.75 -19.50
C ALA A 404 29.45 3.39 -20.16
N TYR A 405 29.46 3.39 -21.49
CA TYR A 405 30.45 4.08 -22.31
C TYR A 405 30.21 5.59 -22.35
N TYR A 406 28.93 5.96 -22.45
CA TYR A 406 28.48 7.34 -22.41
C TYR A 406 27.40 7.52 -21.36
N ILE A 407 27.48 8.55 -20.56
CA ILE A 407 26.50 8.90 -19.52
C ILE A 407 26.11 10.35 -19.70
N ASN A 408 24.81 10.60 -19.73
CA ASN A 408 24.25 11.95 -19.71
C ASN A 408 22.89 11.94 -19.00
N ASP A 409 22.76 12.69 -17.93
CA ASP A 409 21.54 12.77 -17.11
C ASP A 409 20.60 13.90 -17.51
N SER A 410 20.89 14.60 -18.61
CA SER A 410 19.96 15.58 -19.17
C SER A 410 18.67 14.89 -19.65
N GLU A 411 17.59 15.60 -19.57
CA GLU A 411 16.31 15.22 -20.15
C GLU A 411 16.10 15.90 -21.52
N CYS A 412 17.05 16.75 -21.96
CA CYS A 412 17.01 17.42 -23.26
C CYS A 412 17.85 16.66 -24.29
N PHE A 413 17.26 16.33 -25.43
CA PHE A 413 17.96 15.62 -26.50
C PHE A 413 19.16 16.41 -27.04
N ASP A 414 19.04 17.74 -27.11
CA ASP A 414 20.07 18.60 -27.70
C ASP A 414 21.36 18.65 -26.84
N ASP A 415 21.30 18.19 -25.58
CA ASP A 415 22.45 18.02 -24.70
C ASP A 415 23.21 16.72 -24.92
N TYR A 416 22.69 15.84 -25.79
CA TYR A 416 23.31 14.53 -26.04
C TYR A 416 24.35 14.59 -27.14
N ASP A 417 25.48 13.93 -26.91
CA ASP A 417 26.54 13.73 -27.88
C ASP A 417 26.20 12.51 -28.75
N LEU A 418 25.62 12.78 -29.92
CA LEU A 418 25.17 11.73 -30.85
C LEU A 418 26.34 10.89 -31.40
N ASP A 419 27.53 11.47 -31.55
CA ASP A 419 28.71 10.72 -31.99
C ASP A 419 29.12 9.68 -30.97
N LYS A 420 29.01 10.01 -29.68
CA LYS A 420 29.25 9.03 -28.60
C LYS A 420 28.16 7.99 -28.52
N ILE A 421 26.89 8.39 -28.67
CA ILE A 421 25.76 7.45 -28.66
C ILE A 421 25.92 6.44 -29.80
N ASN A 422 26.23 6.90 -31.00
CA ASN A 422 26.37 6.06 -32.18
C ASN A 422 27.61 5.09 -32.10
N GLN A 423 28.53 5.30 -31.16
CA GLN A 423 29.60 4.36 -30.84
C GLN A 423 29.19 3.27 -29.85
N THR A 424 27.96 3.24 -29.41
CA THR A 424 27.44 2.24 -28.48
C THR A 424 26.56 1.21 -29.18
N ASP A 425 26.23 0.12 -28.47
CA ASP A 425 25.42 -0.97 -28.99
C ASP A 425 23.97 -0.86 -28.50
N HIS A 426 23.72 -0.07 -27.45
CA HIS A 426 22.44 -0.07 -26.75
C HIS A 426 22.22 1.21 -25.94
N ILE A 427 21.01 1.74 -25.96
CA ILE A 427 20.58 2.89 -25.14
C ILE A 427 19.79 2.38 -23.95
N ILE A 428 20.17 2.80 -22.75
CA ILE A 428 19.36 2.68 -21.53
C ILE A 428 18.88 4.08 -21.17
N LEU A 429 17.58 4.30 -21.26
CA LEU A 429 16.92 5.55 -20.93
C LEU A 429 16.22 5.42 -19.58
N ALA A 430 16.78 6.03 -18.54
CA ALA A 430 16.28 6.00 -17.17
C ALA A 430 15.49 7.28 -16.85
N ILE A 431 14.16 7.19 -16.93
CA ILE A 431 13.23 8.33 -16.86
C ILE A 431 12.01 8.03 -15.99
N GLY A 432 11.18 9.01 -15.76
CA GLY A 432 9.88 8.84 -15.09
C GLY A 432 9.54 9.94 -14.10
N GLU A 433 8.61 9.63 -13.18
CA GLU A 433 8.15 10.55 -12.14
C GLU A 433 9.24 10.76 -11.08
N ARG A 434 9.31 11.99 -10.55
CA ARG A 434 10.12 12.31 -9.38
C ARG A 434 9.49 11.71 -8.12
N TYR A 435 10.29 11.52 -7.07
CA TYR A 435 9.81 11.00 -5.79
C TYR A 435 8.66 11.82 -5.17
N TYR A 436 8.60 13.13 -5.47
CA TYR A 436 7.58 14.06 -4.99
C TYR A 436 6.38 14.19 -5.95
N GLU A 437 6.30 13.45 -7.03
CA GLU A 437 5.17 13.48 -7.96
C GLU A 437 4.10 12.42 -7.65
N SER A 438 4.32 11.64 -6.60
CA SER A 438 3.36 10.68 -6.04
C SER A 438 3.39 10.74 -4.52
N GLY A 439 2.42 10.12 -3.86
CA GLY A 439 2.17 10.21 -2.43
C GLY A 439 1.02 11.15 -2.10
N GLU A 440 0.88 11.50 -0.84
CA GLU A 440 -0.17 12.36 -0.33
C GLU A 440 -0.12 13.76 -0.96
N ALA A 441 -1.29 14.31 -1.29
CA ALA A 441 -1.49 15.59 -1.96
C ALA A 441 -0.87 15.71 -3.37
N HIS A 442 -0.47 14.57 -3.99
CA HIS A 442 0.18 14.56 -5.32
C HIS A 442 -0.68 13.80 -6.37
N SER A 443 -1.98 14.07 -6.39
CA SER A 443 -2.89 13.58 -7.44
C SER A 443 -2.56 14.23 -8.79
N LYS A 444 -2.62 13.43 -9.85
CA LYS A 444 -2.41 13.91 -11.23
C LYS A 444 -3.66 13.69 -12.06
N ALA A 445 -4.18 14.73 -12.70
CA ALA A 445 -5.25 14.60 -13.68
C ALA A 445 -4.76 13.92 -14.95
N ASP A 446 -3.57 14.26 -15.42
CA ASP A 446 -2.91 13.66 -16.57
C ASP A 446 -1.82 12.68 -16.11
N ILE A 447 -1.95 11.41 -16.49
CA ILE A 447 -1.01 10.32 -16.20
C ILE A 447 -0.35 9.76 -17.47
N ASN A 448 -0.40 10.49 -18.58
CA ASN A 448 0.41 10.16 -19.74
C ASN A 448 1.90 10.23 -19.42
N LEU A 449 2.70 9.43 -20.12
CA LEU A 449 4.13 9.69 -20.15
C LEU A 449 4.33 11.13 -20.64
N SER A 450 5.18 11.90 -19.93
CA SER A 450 5.38 13.30 -20.27
C SER A 450 5.65 13.48 -21.79
N PRO A 451 4.98 14.42 -22.46
CA PRO A 451 5.24 14.71 -23.88
C PRO A 451 6.71 15.02 -24.19
N HIS A 452 7.44 15.50 -23.19
CA HIS A 452 8.87 15.70 -23.27
C HIS A 452 9.63 14.37 -23.48
N TYR A 453 9.31 13.33 -22.71
CA TYR A 453 9.93 12.01 -22.88
C TYR A 453 9.52 11.32 -24.17
N LEU A 454 8.28 11.55 -24.63
CA LEU A 454 7.83 11.02 -25.92
C LEU A 454 8.68 11.60 -27.07
N LYS A 455 8.85 12.94 -27.11
CA LYS A 455 9.72 13.62 -28.10
C LYS A 455 11.17 13.14 -28.00
N LEU A 456 11.67 12.89 -26.79
CA LEU A 456 13.01 12.36 -26.57
C LEU A 456 13.15 10.95 -27.18
N LEU A 457 12.17 10.06 -27.00
CA LEU A 457 12.15 8.73 -27.58
C LEU A 457 12.08 8.80 -29.12
N GLU A 458 11.23 9.65 -29.69
CA GLU A 458 11.11 9.86 -31.14
C GLU A 458 12.46 10.30 -31.77
N LYS A 459 13.19 11.21 -31.11
CA LYS A 459 14.50 11.65 -31.57
C LYS A 459 15.57 10.54 -31.43
N LEU A 460 15.56 9.78 -30.33
CA LEU A 460 16.49 8.65 -30.10
C LEU A 460 16.29 7.52 -31.11
N GLN A 461 15.10 7.33 -31.66
CA GLN A 461 14.86 6.37 -32.76
C GLN A 461 15.72 6.65 -34.00
N GLN A 462 16.18 7.88 -34.22
CA GLN A 462 17.05 8.25 -35.36
C GLN A 462 18.43 7.58 -35.28
N THR A 463 18.85 7.10 -34.10
CA THR A 463 20.10 6.36 -33.93
C THR A 463 20.05 4.92 -34.41
N ASN A 464 18.84 4.36 -34.63
CA ASN A 464 18.59 2.96 -34.93
C ASN A 464 19.15 1.97 -33.90
N LEU A 465 19.51 2.43 -32.69
CA LEU A 465 19.97 1.58 -31.60
C LEU A 465 18.78 1.06 -30.79
N PRO A 466 18.86 -0.16 -30.25
CA PRO A 466 17.81 -0.67 -29.39
C PRO A 466 17.75 0.15 -28.09
N ILE A 467 16.51 0.51 -27.67
CA ILE A 467 16.23 1.35 -26.53
C ILE A 467 15.58 0.52 -25.42
N THR A 468 16.22 0.49 -24.25
CA THR A 468 15.62 0.02 -23.00
C THR A 468 15.18 1.21 -22.16
N VAL A 469 13.89 1.31 -21.89
CA VAL A 469 13.36 2.28 -20.93
C VAL A 469 13.30 1.63 -19.54
N VAL A 470 13.89 2.31 -18.57
CA VAL A 470 13.69 2.04 -17.13
C VAL A 470 12.78 3.13 -16.59
N LEU A 471 11.51 2.78 -16.34
CA LEU A 471 10.50 3.72 -15.92
C LEU A 471 10.37 3.75 -14.39
N TYR A 472 10.72 4.89 -13.80
CA TYR A 472 10.53 5.22 -12.38
C TYR A 472 9.16 5.88 -12.22
N THR A 473 8.27 5.31 -11.43
CA THR A 473 6.92 5.84 -11.29
C THR A 473 6.29 5.46 -9.95
N GLY A 474 5.38 6.28 -9.45
CA GLY A 474 4.56 5.94 -8.28
C GLY A 474 3.18 5.39 -8.65
N ARG A 475 2.86 5.27 -9.95
CA ARG A 475 1.53 4.88 -10.47
C ARG A 475 1.60 4.22 -11.83
N PRO A 476 0.60 3.45 -12.27
CA PRO A 476 0.43 3.13 -13.68
C PRO A 476 0.33 4.40 -14.52
N GLN A 477 1.12 4.47 -15.60
CA GLN A 477 1.10 5.56 -16.56
C GLN A 477 0.54 5.08 -17.91
N ILE A 478 0.06 6.00 -18.73
CA ILE A 478 -0.34 5.73 -20.11
C ILE A 478 0.91 5.76 -20.99
N LEU A 479 1.21 4.62 -21.59
CA LEU A 479 2.43 4.41 -22.39
C LEU A 479 2.12 4.04 -23.84
N THR A 480 0.88 4.24 -24.27
CA THR A 480 0.38 3.77 -25.59
C THR A 480 1.21 4.31 -26.74
N GLU A 481 1.57 5.58 -26.73
CA GLU A 481 2.39 6.21 -27.78
C GLU A 481 3.88 5.89 -27.65
N ALA A 482 4.37 5.70 -26.42
CA ALA A 482 5.78 5.40 -26.19
C ALA A 482 6.15 3.95 -26.49
N LEU A 483 5.21 3.00 -26.29
CA LEU A 483 5.49 1.57 -26.38
C LEU A 483 6.02 1.11 -27.75
N PRO A 484 5.56 1.65 -28.91
CA PRO A 484 6.15 1.34 -30.22
C PRO A 484 7.60 1.82 -30.39
N LEU A 485 8.01 2.87 -29.65
CA LEU A 485 9.31 3.52 -29.76
C LEU A 485 10.42 2.86 -28.91
N ILE A 486 10.12 1.81 -28.18
CA ILE A 486 11.04 1.17 -27.23
C ILE A 486 11.13 -0.34 -27.46
N ASP A 487 12.31 -0.93 -27.26
CA ASP A 487 12.51 -2.36 -27.40
C ASP A 487 12.27 -3.11 -26.12
N ASN A 488 12.68 -2.53 -25.00
CA ASN A 488 12.50 -3.15 -23.69
C ASN A 488 11.96 -2.13 -22.70
N LEU A 489 11.03 -2.58 -21.82
CA LEU A 489 10.43 -1.76 -20.78
C LEU A 489 10.53 -2.46 -19.43
N LEU A 490 11.33 -1.89 -18.55
CA LEU A 490 11.38 -2.21 -17.12
C LEU A 490 10.62 -1.14 -16.36
N VAL A 491 9.66 -1.54 -15.53
CA VAL A 491 8.89 -0.62 -14.69
C VAL A 491 9.12 -0.99 -13.22
N HIS A 492 9.25 0.02 -12.40
CA HIS A 492 9.20 -0.16 -10.96
C HIS A 492 8.53 1.02 -10.26
N PHE A 493 7.81 0.69 -9.17
CA PHE A 493 7.07 1.67 -8.38
C PHE A 493 7.90 2.12 -7.17
N HIS A 494 9.14 2.61 -7.41
CA HIS A 494 10.19 2.92 -6.43
C HIS A 494 10.63 1.71 -5.58
N LEU A 495 11.87 1.27 -5.77
CA LEU A 495 12.42 0.07 -5.13
C LEU A 495 13.19 0.34 -3.82
N GLY A 496 13.20 1.60 -3.35
CA GLY A 496 13.85 1.98 -2.10
C GLY A 496 15.38 2.01 -2.18
N SER A 497 16.06 1.72 -1.08
CA SER A 497 17.51 1.90 -0.89
C SER A 497 18.40 1.12 -1.87
N THR A 498 17.87 0.11 -2.56
CA THR A 498 18.65 -0.78 -3.42
C THR A 498 18.30 -0.68 -4.91
N THR A 499 17.55 0.37 -5.29
CA THR A 499 17.00 0.57 -6.64
C THR A 499 18.04 0.41 -7.73
N SER A 500 19.11 1.20 -7.72
CA SER A 500 20.11 1.25 -8.79
C SER A 500 20.83 -0.09 -9.01
N LYS A 501 21.17 -0.76 -7.91
CA LYS A 501 21.76 -2.10 -7.97
C LYS A 501 20.82 -3.13 -8.58
N VAL A 502 19.55 -3.15 -8.18
CA VAL A 502 18.56 -4.11 -8.68
C VAL A 502 18.26 -3.87 -10.15
N VAL A 503 18.15 -2.62 -10.58
CA VAL A 503 17.96 -2.26 -12.00
C VAL A 503 19.13 -2.78 -12.83
N ALA A 504 20.37 -2.49 -12.43
CA ALA A 504 21.56 -2.94 -13.15
C ALA A 504 21.69 -4.48 -13.17
N ASP A 505 21.46 -5.14 -12.04
CA ASP A 505 21.47 -6.60 -11.94
C ASP A 505 20.40 -7.24 -12.86
N THR A 506 19.25 -6.57 -13.02
CA THR A 506 18.22 -7.03 -13.95
C THR A 506 18.65 -6.85 -15.39
N ILE A 507 19.16 -5.68 -15.76
CA ILE A 507 19.64 -5.41 -17.13
C ILE A 507 20.71 -6.43 -17.57
N TYR A 508 21.62 -6.82 -16.68
CA TYR A 508 22.67 -7.81 -16.96
C TYR A 508 22.27 -9.28 -16.71
N GLY A 509 21.02 -9.56 -16.35
CA GLY A 509 20.53 -10.92 -16.11
C GLY A 509 21.06 -11.59 -14.83
N ILE A 510 21.72 -10.84 -13.93
CA ILE A 510 22.08 -11.31 -12.59
C ILE A 510 20.80 -11.53 -11.77
N ASN A 511 19.79 -10.67 -11.96
CA ASN A 511 18.44 -10.85 -11.51
C ASN A 511 17.55 -11.19 -12.70
N ASN A 512 16.87 -12.35 -12.66
CA ASN A 512 15.81 -12.67 -13.61
C ASN A 512 14.49 -12.07 -13.09
N PRO A 513 13.87 -11.07 -13.81
CA PRO A 513 12.66 -10.41 -13.36
C PRO A 513 11.51 -11.41 -13.21
N CYS A 514 10.74 -11.24 -12.15
CA CYS A 514 9.60 -12.09 -11.82
C CYS A 514 8.46 -11.32 -11.14
N GLY A 515 8.53 -10.00 -11.17
CA GLY A 515 7.45 -9.12 -10.72
C GLY A 515 6.27 -9.18 -11.68
N ARG A 516 5.07 -8.96 -11.15
CA ARG A 516 3.82 -8.84 -11.93
C ARG A 516 3.08 -7.59 -11.52
N LEU A 517 2.37 -6.96 -12.44
CA LEU A 517 1.64 -5.72 -12.19
C LEU A 517 0.57 -5.93 -11.10
N PRO A 518 0.57 -5.13 -10.03
CA PRO A 518 -0.46 -5.16 -9.00
C PRO A 518 -1.65 -4.28 -9.37
N MET A 519 -1.56 -3.58 -10.50
CA MET A 519 -2.57 -2.66 -11.00
C MET A 519 -2.53 -2.57 -12.52
N THR A 520 -3.69 -2.48 -13.13
CA THR A 520 -3.91 -2.37 -14.57
C THR A 520 -3.34 -1.06 -15.12
N PHE A 521 -2.65 -1.11 -16.26
CA PHE A 521 -2.19 0.05 -17.03
C PHE A 521 -3.21 0.42 -18.09
N PRO A 522 -3.84 1.60 -18.05
CA PRO A 522 -4.79 2.03 -19.06
C PRO A 522 -4.10 2.36 -20.40
N ARG A 523 -4.83 2.24 -21.50
CA ARG A 523 -4.39 2.75 -22.82
C ARG A 523 -4.65 4.23 -22.98
N HIS A 524 -5.71 4.70 -22.36
CA HIS A 524 -6.15 6.07 -22.42
C HIS A 524 -6.80 6.49 -21.10
N GLN A 525 -6.66 7.74 -20.73
CA GLN A 525 -7.16 8.30 -19.48
C GLN A 525 -8.69 8.18 -19.35
N GLY A 526 -9.41 8.25 -20.47
CA GLY A 526 -10.87 8.06 -20.51
C GLY A 526 -11.36 6.65 -20.14
N GLN A 527 -10.46 5.66 -20.04
CA GLN A 527 -10.81 4.32 -19.56
C GLN A 527 -10.91 4.22 -18.03
N ILE A 528 -10.38 5.19 -17.30
CA ILE A 528 -10.33 5.15 -15.83
C ILE A 528 -11.71 5.40 -15.23
N PRO A 529 -12.17 4.52 -14.29
CA PRO A 529 -11.47 3.38 -13.71
C PRO A 529 -11.51 2.12 -14.61
N ILE A 530 -10.33 1.50 -14.83
CA ILE A 530 -10.18 0.22 -15.51
C ILE A 530 -9.42 -0.75 -14.61
N TYR A 531 -10.00 -1.95 -14.41
CA TYR A 531 -9.43 -2.99 -13.55
C TYR A 531 -9.92 -4.38 -14.00
N TYR A 532 -9.14 -5.41 -13.72
CA TYR A 532 -9.35 -6.76 -14.28
C TYR A 532 -10.65 -7.43 -13.78
N ASN A 533 -11.07 -7.20 -12.53
CA ASN A 533 -12.23 -7.85 -11.91
C ASN A 533 -13.54 -7.03 -12.07
N ARG A 534 -13.72 -6.44 -13.25
CA ARG A 534 -14.95 -5.73 -13.60
C ARG A 534 -16.17 -6.65 -13.60
N LEU A 535 -17.34 -6.09 -13.30
CA LEU A 535 -18.59 -6.84 -13.38
C LEU A 535 -18.93 -7.21 -14.84
N SER A 536 -19.58 -8.35 -15.01
CA SER A 536 -20.20 -8.71 -16.29
C SER A 536 -21.30 -7.70 -16.62
N THR A 537 -21.40 -7.35 -17.91
CA THR A 537 -22.45 -6.44 -18.41
C THR A 537 -23.52 -7.21 -19.18
N GLY A 538 -24.70 -6.64 -19.33
CA GLY A 538 -25.78 -7.25 -20.13
C GLY A 538 -25.50 -7.25 -21.65
N ARG A 539 -24.54 -6.42 -22.10
CA ARG A 539 -24.12 -6.34 -23.52
C ARG A 539 -22.58 -6.36 -23.62
N PRO A 540 -21.96 -7.52 -23.40
CA PRO A 540 -20.50 -7.64 -23.52
C PRO A 540 -20.05 -7.29 -24.94
N TYR A 541 -18.78 -6.91 -25.09
CA TYR A 541 -18.21 -6.56 -26.39
C TYR A 541 -18.40 -7.68 -27.41
N SER A 542 -18.79 -7.29 -28.61
CA SER A 542 -18.91 -8.16 -29.77
C SER A 542 -18.51 -7.37 -31.04
N GLU A 543 -17.71 -7.97 -31.88
CA GLU A 543 -17.29 -7.38 -33.17
C GLU A 543 -18.44 -7.25 -34.15
N THR A 544 -19.39 -8.20 -34.09
CA THR A 544 -20.50 -8.31 -35.06
C THR A 544 -21.75 -7.54 -34.63
N ASN A 545 -21.88 -7.17 -33.35
CA ASN A 545 -23.01 -6.42 -32.82
C ASN A 545 -22.61 -4.98 -32.46
N PRO A 546 -23.14 -3.93 -33.13
CA PRO A 546 -22.77 -2.55 -32.81
C PRO A 546 -23.30 -2.07 -31.46
N TYR A 547 -24.33 -2.71 -30.90
CA TYR A 547 -24.96 -2.33 -29.62
C TYR A 547 -24.33 -3.04 -28.42
N THR A 548 -23.01 -2.96 -28.27
CA THR A 548 -22.22 -3.60 -27.22
C THR A 548 -21.39 -2.58 -26.45
N LEU A 549 -20.89 -2.98 -25.26
CA LEU A 549 -19.98 -2.17 -24.49
C LEU A 549 -18.69 -1.91 -25.28
N LYS A 550 -18.48 -0.67 -25.74
CA LYS A 550 -17.26 -0.26 -26.45
C LYS A 550 -17.06 1.25 -26.41
N TYR A 551 -15.83 1.67 -26.57
CA TYR A 551 -15.46 3.01 -26.99
C TYR A 551 -15.42 3.06 -28.53
N LEU A 552 -15.55 4.25 -29.12
CA LEU A 552 -15.43 4.44 -30.57
C LEU A 552 -13.97 4.57 -31.01
N ASP A 553 -13.11 5.05 -30.15
CA ASP A 553 -11.77 5.58 -30.45
C ASP A 553 -10.63 4.85 -29.71
N VAL A 554 -10.96 4.00 -28.74
CA VAL A 554 -9.97 3.23 -27.99
C VAL A 554 -10.46 1.79 -27.75
N SER A 555 -9.56 0.83 -27.71
CA SER A 555 -9.86 -0.56 -27.34
C SER A 555 -10.42 -0.65 -25.92
N ASN A 556 -11.35 -1.58 -25.68
CA ASN A 556 -11.84 -1.88 -24.34
C ASN A 556 -10.76 -2.50 -23.43
N GLU A 557 -9.77 -3.16 -24.04
CA GLU A 557 -8.72 -3.84 -23.29
C GLU A 557 -7.67 -2.83 -22.78
N PRO A 558 -7.10 -3.04 -21.60
CA PRO A 558 -6.02 -2.19 -21.07
C PRO A 558 -4.74 -2.33 -21.90
N LEU A 559 -3.76 -1.47 -21.65
CA LEU A 559 -2.42 -1.62 -22.22
C LEU A 559 -1.71 -2.85 -21.63
N PHE A 560 -1.76 -2.98 -20.29
CA PHE A 560 -1.32 -4.18 -19.56
C PHE A 560 -2.31 -4.47 -18.43
N GLU A 561 -2.75 -5.74 -18.33
CA GLU A 561 -3.69 -6.17 -17.30
C GLU A 561 -2.98 -6.44 -15.96
N PHE A 562 -3.71 -6.36 -14.86
CA PHE A 562 -3.29 -6.88 -13.56
C PHE A 562 -2.69 -8.28 -13.67
N GLY A 563 -1.58 -8.52 -13.00
CA GLY A 563 -0.88 -9.82 -13.04
C GLY A 563 0.05 -10.01 -14.24
N TYR A 564 0.09 -9.05 -15.20
CA TYR A 564 1.03 -9.11 -16.32
C TYR A 564 2.47 -8.86 -15.86
N GLY A 565 3.42 -9.57 -16.47
CA GLY A 565 4.85 -9.40 -16.28
C GLY A 565 5.61 -10.50 -16.99
N LEU A 566 6.73 -10.14 -17.60
CA LEU A 566 7.63 -11.04 -18.34
C LEU A 566 8.80 -11.49 -17.47
N SER A 567 9.49 -12.49 -17.93
CA SER A 567 10.71 -13.05 -17.33
C SER A 567 11.71 -13.38 -18.44
N TYR A 568 12.98 -13.50 -18.12
CA TYR A 568 13.98 -14.09 -19.03
C TYR A 568 13.78 -15.60 -19.19
N SER A 569 13.05 -16.22 -18.25
CA SER A 569 12.61 -17.62 -18.37
C SER A 569 11.23 -17.70 -19.01
N LYS A 570 11.03 -18.69 -19.87
CA LYS A 570 9.74 -19.02 -20.47
C LYS A 570 9.07 -20.13 -19.68
N PHE A 571 7.92 -19.84 -19.11
CA PHE A 571 7.13 -20.79 -18.35
C PHE A 571 5.95 -21.31 -19.16
N ASN A 572 5.82 -22.62 -19.26
CA ASN A 572 4.68 -23.30 -19.89
C ASN A 572 3.76 -23.87 -18.81
N TYR A 573 2.47 -23.61 -18.95
CA TYR A 573 1.43 -24.08 -18.05
C TYR A 573 0.62 -25.15 -18.77
N SER A 574 0.43 -26.31 -18.14
CA SER A 574 -0.25 -27.46 -18.73
C SER A 574 -0.98 -28.28 -17.68
N ASN A 575 -1.78 -29.23 -18.10
CA ASN A 575 -2.46 -30.22 -17.24
C ASN A 575 -3.25 -29.57 -16.09
N LEU A 576 -4.02 -28.50 -16.37
CA LEU A 576 -4.96 -27.95 -15.39
C LEU A 576 -6.06 -28.98 -15.12
N LYS A 577 -6.13 -29.48 -13.87
CA LYS A 577 -7.06 -30.54 -13.45
C LYS A 577 -7.73 -30.19 -12.13
N LEU A 578 -8.91 -30.75 -11.95
CA LEU A 578 -9.64 -30.76 -10.69
C LEU A 578 -9.67 -32.17 -10.10
N SER A 579 -9.60 -32.29 -8.78
CA SER A 579 -9.78 -33.59 -8.12
C SER A 579 -11.20 -34.17 -8.26
N THR A 580 -12.18 -33.28 -8.50
CA THR A 580 -13.59 -33.63 -8.83
C THR A 580 -14.24 -32.46 -9.59
N ASN A 581 -15.15 -32.79 -10.50
CA ASN A 581 -15.96 -31.82 -11.25
C ASN A 581 -17.33 -31.54 -10.60
N VAL A 582 -17.69 -32.33 -9.55
CA VAL A 582 -18.88 -32.10 -8.73
C VAL A 582 -18.45 -32.08 -7.28
N ALA A 583 -18.82 -31.01 -6.57
CA ALA A 583 -18.37 -30.77 -5.22
C ALA A 583 -19.51 -30.35 -4.28
N THR A 584 -19.30 -30.55 -2.99
CA THR A 584 -20.12 -29.96 -1.92
C THR A 584 -19.27 -29.02 -1.06
N LEU A 585 -19.88 -28.20 -0.22
CA LEU A 585 -19.13 -27.34 0.72
C LEU A 585 -18.26 -28.12 1.72
N LYS A 586 -18.55 -29.41 1.92
CA LYS A 586 -17.75 -30.29 2.79
C LYS A 586 -16.55 -30.92 2.05
N SER A 587 -16.60 -30.99 0.72
CA SER A 587 -15.57 -31.58 -0.12
C SER A 587 -15.37 -30.73 -1.39
N LEU A 588 -14.61 -29.66 -1.24
CA LEU A 588 -14.25 -28.77 -2.35
C LEU A 588 -13.04 -29.32 -3.12
N PRO A 589 -12.93 -29.06 -4.44
CA PRO A 589 -11.87 -29.63 -5.26
C PRO A 589 -10.50 -29.02 -4.92
N THR A 590 -9.47 -29.83 -5.16
CA THR A 590 -8.09 -29.35 -5.31
C THR A 590 -7.85 -29.10 -6.80
N VAL A 591 -7.33 -27.91 -7.10
CA VAL A 591 -6.91 -27.51 -8.45
C VAL A 591 -5.43 -27.81 -8.59
N SER A 592 -5.01 -28.53 -9.62
CA SER A 592 -3.59 -28.79 -9.91
C SER A 592 -3.23 -28.32 -11.31
N VAL A 593 -2.03 -27.78 -11.45
CA VAL A 593 -1.45 -27.33 -12.73
C VAL A 593 0.03 -27.70 -12.78
N THR A 594 0.50 -28.14 -13.93
CA THR A 594 1.93 -28.37 -14.18
C THR A 594 2.55 -27.11 -14.74
N VAL A 595 3.64 -26.64 -14.12
CA VAL A 595 4.43 -25.48 -14.60
C VAL A 595 5.82 -25.97 -14.95
N THR A 596 6.24 -25.74 -16.19
CA THR A 596 7.55 -26.13 -16.72
C THR A 596 8.34 -24.88 -17.11
N ASN A 597 9.59 -24.79 -16.70
CA ASN A 597 10.53 -23.79 -17.21
C ASN A 597 11.16 -24.34 -18.51
N GLU A 598 10.81 -23.78 -19.66
CA GLU A 598 11.33 -24.20 -20.99
C GLU A 598 12.68 -23.56 -21.35
N SER A 599 13.29 -22.81 -20.43
CA SER A 599 14.50 -22.03 -20.67
C SER A 599 15.74 -22.61 -20.02
N ASP A 600 16.91 -22.20 -20.51
CA ASP A 600 18.24 -22.56 -19.97
C ASP A 600 18.61 -21.75 -18.70
N VAL A 601 17.75 -20.86 -18.24
CA VAL A 601 17.96 -20.03 -17.06
C VAL A 601 16.92 -20.33 -15.97
N SER A 602 17.38 -20.36 -14.72
CA SER A 602 16.46 -20.51 -13.58
C SER A 602 15.59 -19.28 -13.44
N GLY A 603 14.32 -19.47 -13.09
CA GLY A 603 13.38 -18.37 -12.91
C GLY A 603 12.38 -18.60 -11.80
N LYS A 604 11.70 -17.51 -11.44
CA LYS A 604 10.55 -17.54 -10.52
C LYS A 604 9.30 -17.08 -11.27
N THR A 605 8.16 -17.68 -10.94
CA THR A 605 6.88 -17.20 -11.45
C THR A 605 5.81 -17.26 -10.37
N SER A 606 4.85 -16.32 -10.44
CA SER A 606 3.66 -16.33 -9.61
C SER A 606 2.51 -16.96 -10.39
N ILE A 607 1.95 -18.02 -9.84
CA ILE A 607 0.80 -18.72 -10.41
C ILE A 607 -0.45 -18.12 -9.77
N LEU A 608 -1.28 -17.47 -10.59
CA LEU A 608 -2.48 -16.77 -10.15
C LEU A 608 -3.69 -17.63 -10.46
N LEU A 609 -4.46 -18.00 -9.44
CA LEU A 609 -5.70 -18.76 -9.59
C LEU A 609 -6.88 -17.81 -9.49
N TYR A 610 -7.60 -17.69 -10.59
CA TYR A 610 -8.84 -16.89 -10.65
C TYR A 610 -10.05 -17.81 -10.68
N ILE A 611 -11.15 -17.34 -10.09
CA ILE A 611 -12.45 -17.99 -10.11
C ILE A 611 -13.49 -17.05 -10.68
N LYS A 612 -14.34 -17.56 -11.56
CA LYS A 612 -15.61 -16.96 -11.99
C LYS A 612 -16.74 -17.78 -11.39
N ASP A 613 -17.65 -17.12 -10.70
CA ASP A 613 -18.95 -17.65 -10.36
C ASP A 613 -19.87 -17.45 -11.58
N ASP A 614 -20.28 -18.54 -12.22
CA ASP A 614 -21.01 -18.47 -13.49
C ASP A 614 -22.40 -17.87 -13.33
N PHE A 615 -23.08 -18.12 -12.20
CA PHE A 615 -24.40 -17.58 -11.86
C PHE A 615 -24.56 -17.40 -10.36
N ALA A 616 -24.96 -16.22 -9.93
CA ALA A 616 -25.21 -15.88 -8.52
C ALA A 616 -26.41 -14.93 -8.38
N SER A 617 -26.93 -14.77 -7.17
CA SER A 617 -28.03 -13.88 -6.84
C SER A 617 -27.70 -12.39 -7.01
N VAL A 618 -26.43 -12.03 -7.22
CA VAL A 618 -25.95 -10.69 -7.57
C VAL A 618 -24.94 -10.80 -8.73
N ALA A 619 -24.78 -9.73 -9.51
CA ALA A 619 -23.79 -9.71 -10.59
C ALA A 619 -22.39 -9.95 -10.04
N ARG A 620 -21.66 -10.89 -10.68
CA ARG A 620 -20.30 -11.27 -10.27
C ARG A 620 -19.26 -10.75 -11.28
N PRO A 621 -18.01 -10.53 -10.82
CA PRO A 621 -16.92 -10.18 -11.72
C PRO A 621 -16.65 -11.25 -12.78
N VAL A 622 -16.09 -10.81 -13.90
CA VAL A 622 -15.67 -11.72 -15.00
C VAL A 622 -14.64 -12.76 -14.52
N LYS A 623 -13.82 -12.41 -13.56
CA LYS A 623 -12.92 -13.31 -12.81
C LYS A 623 -12.45 -12.58 -11.53
N GLU A 624 -12.10 -13.32 -10.48
CA GLU A 624 -11.54 -12.79 -9.23
C GLU A 624 -10.32 -13.62 -8.82
N LEU A 625 -9.21 -12.99 -8.46
CA LEU A 625 -8.07 -13.67 -7.84
C LEU A 625 -8.50 -14.23 -6.48
N LYS A 626 -8.33 -15.52 -6.29
CA LYS A 626 -8.69 -16.22 -5.03
C LYS A 626 -7.51 -16.82 -4.32
N GLN A 627 -6.50 -17.27 -5.06
CA GLN A 627 -5.25 -17.77 -4.50
C GLN A 627 -4.08 -17.46 -5.45
N PHE A 628 -2.88 -17.40 -4.91
CA PHE A 628 -1.65 -17.38 -5.70
C PHE A 628 -0.52 -18.11 -4.99
N LYS A 629 0.43 -18.62 -5.77
CA LYS A 629 1.67 -19.23 -5.27
C LYS A 629 2.83 -18.79 -6.12
N LYS A 630 3.94 -18.46 -5.47
CA LYS A 630 5.21 -18.17 -6.16
C LYS A 630 6.12 -19.38 -6.05
N ILE A 631 6.67 -19.81 -7.19
CA ILE A 631 7.59 -20.95 -7.26
C ILE A 631 8.89 -20.55 -7.96
N SER A 632 9.94 -21.30 -7.68
CA SER A 632 11.23 -21.25 -8.38
C SER A 632 11.42 -22.56 -9.13
N LEU A 633 11.86 -22.45 -10.39
CA LEU A 633 12.17 -23.58 -11.26
C LEU A 633 13.58 -23.42 -11.83
N LYS A 634 14.34 -24.52 -11.79
CA LYS A 634 15.61 -24.63 -12.51
C LYS A 634 15.37 -24.73 -14.02
N PRO A 635 16.41 -24.61 -14.87
CA PRO A 635 16.27 -24.90 -16.29
C PRO A 635 15.60 -26.26 -16.51
N HIS A 636 14.61 -26.30 -17.40
CA HIS A 636 13.84 -27.48 -17.81
C HIS A 636 13.12 -28.24 -16.67
N GLU A 637 13.04 -27.66 -15.48
CA GLU A 637 12.31 -28.23 -14.34
C GLU A 637 10.82 -28.05 -14.50
N SER A 638 10.07 -29.11 -14.19
CA SER A 638 8.61 -29.11 -14.09
C SER A 638 8.17 -29.36 -12.65
N LYS A 639 7.12 -28.62 -12.21
CA LYS A 639 6.46 -28.83 -10.91
C LYS A 639 4.96 -28.84 -11.05
N VAL A 640 4.31 -29.77 -10.34
CA VAL A 640 2.87 -29.71 -10.12
C VAL A 640 2.59 -28.82 -8.94
N VAL A 641 1.73 -27.83 -9.15
CA VAL A 641 1.31 -26.87 -8.13
C VAL A 641 -0.17 -27.08 -7.85
N GLU A 642 -0.50 -27.22 -6.56
CA GLU A 642 -1.85 -27.50 -6.11
C GLU A 642 -2.44 -26.34 -5.33
N PHE A 643 -3.73 -26.09 -5.50
CA PHE A 643 -4.53 -25.13 -4.74
C PHE A 643 -5.74 -25.86 -4.16
N LYS A 644 -5.84 -25.91 -2.84
CA LYS A 644 -7.02 -26.43 -2.15
C LYS A 644 -8.05 -25.32 -2.04
N LEU A 645 -9.18 -25.47 -2.71
CA LEU A 645 -10.26 -24.50 -2.62
C LEU A 645 -10.91 -24.55 -1.24
N THR A 646 -11.30 -23.39 -0.77
CA THR A 646 -11.99 -23.20 0.50
C THR A 646 -13.35 -22.54 0.28
N LYS A 647 -14.24 -22.60 1.28
CA LYS A 647 -15.51 -21.88 1.26
C LYS A 647 -15.31 -20.38 0.99
N ASN A 648 -14.24 -19.78 1.50
CA ASN A 648 -13.95 -18.37 1.30
C ASN A 648 -13.67 -18.01 -0.17
N ASP A 649 -13.06 -18.92 -0.93
CA ASP A 649 -12.74 -18.69 -2.35
C ASP A 649 -14.01 -18.57 -3.22
N LEU A 650 -15.10 -19.24 -2.81
CA LEU A 650 -16.39 -19.24 -3.48
C LEU A 650 -17.39 -18.22 -2.90
N SER A 651 -17.07 -17.62 -1.76
CA SER A 651 -18.02 -16.76 -1.06
C SER A 651 -18.06 -15.35 -1.62
N PHE A 652 -19.26 -14.74 -1.51
CA PHE A 652 -19.51 -13.34 -1.84
C PHE A 652 -20.56 -12.75 -0.88
N TYR A 653 -20.73 -11.43 -0.91
CA TYR A 653 -21.79 -10.76 -0.16
C TYR A 653 -23.04 -10.60 -1.02
N ASN A 654 -24.20 -11.02 -0.49
CA ASN A 654 -25.51 -10.81 -1.09
C ASN A 654 -26.06 -9.40 -0.77
N GLN A 655 -27.28 -9.08 -1.27
CA GLN A 655 -27.93 -7.79 -1.01
C GLN A 655 -28.19 -7.50 0.47
N ASP A 656 -28.34 -8.54 1.31
CA ASP A 656 -28.48 -8.41 2.78
C ASP A 656 -27.14 -8.20 3.50
N LEU A 657 -26.04 -8.02 2.79
CA LEU A 657 -24.67 -7.95 3.34
C LEU A 657 -24.28 -9.19 4.16
N LYS A 658 -24.81 -10.36 3.78
CA LYS A 658 -24.43 -11.66 4.33
C LYS A 658 -23.41 -12.32 3.41
N LYS A 659 -22.31 -12.82 3.99
CA LYS A 659 -21.32 -13.59 3.23
C LYS A 659 -21.83 -15.02 3.04
N ILE A 660 -22.14 -15.38 1.81
CA ILE A 660 -22.77 -16.66 1.41
C ILE A 660 -21.97 -17.36 0.32
N VAL A 661 -22.30 -18.62 0.08
CA VAL A 661 -21.93 -19.41 -1.08
C VAL A 661 -23.21 -20.03 -1.65
N GLU A 662 -23.39 -19.92 -2.94
CA GLU A 662 -24.53 -20.51 -3.64
C GLU A 662 -24.12 -21.74 -4.46
N PRO A 663 -24.95 -22.77 -4.56
CA PRO A 663 -24.74 -23.87 -5.51
C PRO A 663 -24.78 -23.35 -6.95
N GLY A 664 -23.93 -23.89 -7.82
CA GLY A 664 -23.83 -23.43 -9.19
C GLY A 664 -22.55 -23.85 -9.87
N GLY A 665 -22.33 -23.36 -11.09
CA GLY A 665 -21.12 -23.58 -11.87
C GLY A 665 -20.02 -22.57 -11.50
N PHE A 666 -18.79 -23.08 -11.41
CA PHE A 666 -17.60 -22.26 -11.18
C PHE A 666 -16.55 -22.54 -12.24
N THR A 667 -16.04 -21.50 -12.87
CA THR A 667 -14.95 -21.59 -13.85
C THR A 667 -13.64 -21.14 -13.18
N ILE A 668 -12.61 -21.97 -13.29
CA ILE A 668 -11.24 -21.73 -12.81
C ILE A 668 -10.36 -21.29 -13.96
N PHE A 669 -9.51 -20.28 -13.76
CA PHE A 669 -8.51 -19.84 -14.71
C PHE A 669 -7.13 -19.83 -14.06
N ILE A 670 -6.14 -20.34 -14.80
CA ILE A 670 -4.71 -20.19 -14.50
C ILE A 670 -4.03 -19.90 -15.84
N GLU A 671 -3.48 -18.67 -15.99
CA GLU A 671 -3.00 -18.14 -17.28
C GLU A 671 -4.09 -18.32 -18.37
N ASN A 672 -3.79 -18.99 -19.49
CA ASN A 672 -4.72 -19.25 -20.58
C ASN A 672 -5.52 -20.58 -20.42
N LEU A 673 -5.30 -21.30 -19.33
CA LEU A 673 -5.98 -22.57 -19.08
C LEU A 673 -7.27 -22.36 -18.28
N THR A 674 -8.30 -23.16 -18.63
CA THR A 674 -9.61 -23.12 -17.95
C THR A 674 -10.11 -24.53 -17.61
N THR A 675 -10.81 -24.64 -16.48
CA THR A 675 -11.56 -25.84 -16.10
C THR A 675 -12.79 -25.47 -15.28
N LYS A 676 -13.75 -26.39 -15.12
CA LYS A 676 -15.03 -26.08 -14.45
C LYS A 676 -15.43 -27.18 -13.47
N PHE A 677 -16.13 -26.77 -12.43
CA PHE A 677 -16.83 -27.70 -11.54
C PHE A 677 -18.21 -27.14 -11.16
N THR A 678 -19.07 -28.03 -10.68
CA THR A 678 -20.40 -27.68 -10.18
C THR A 678 -20.43 -27.91 -8.66
N LEU A 679 -20.81 -26.88 -7.92
CA LEU A 679 -21.12 -26.99 -6.50
C LEU A 679 -22.58 -27.40 -6.35
N VAL A 680 -22.81 -28.51 -5.68
CA VAL A 680 -24.17 -28.99 -5.33
C VAL A 680 -24.44 -28.77 -3.83
N LYS A 681 -25.71 -28.88 -3.44
CA LYS A 681 -26.17 -28.62 -2.07
C LYS A 681 -25.53 -29.62 -1.06
#